data_5a6e356dc9d5e6fd707736c9141296aa
#
_entry.id   5a6e356dc9d5e6fd707736c9141296aa
#
_cell.length_a   1.000
_cell.length_b   1.000
_cell.length_c   1.000
_cell.angle_alpha   90.00
_cell.angle_beta   90.00
_cell.angle_gamma   90.00
#
_symmetry.space_group_name_H-M   'P 1'
#
loop_
_entity.id
_entity.type
_entity.pdbx_description
1 polymer ?
#
loop_
_entity_poly.entity_id
_entity_poly.type
_entity_poly.pdbx_seq_one_letter_code
_entity_poly.pdbx_strand_id
1 'polypeptide(L)'
;MAPPKNERVFEPGASIVLVGCRGAGKRTLGFMGALHLRRRLVTEDHYFEKDTGLSRAQYLASHGREHFARQNIDVFKRMLDANRTGCIIECGMSSFSGEAQDALRAYSRTNPVVYVHREKDQIARLMDAADAQQLLEADRTHRTCSNFEYYNLYDSSTPASPSGSTSGTSTPVNRRQPGPSKLLSVQEDFARFLDIITGRRATKAWLESPLSVAAIPPEFRSYSYALRLRLSYLMDMDLEWEDFEARGDCVELIIDHWPADLSNVIARQVALIRRKLGVPIIYHVEGDPRGERRRQPAEKNAMDAELLDLGLRLGVDYISIDLQRDEALVSRVLQHRGRSKVIGNYWYMGFGALTWQDERQLENYRSAQALGCDVVRMVRFCTNDSPAEYLEEFQKRLQHTIPDPKPPLVAYDFSVLGVRTPLQTRILAPVKHPDMENERDHLATVSSYPHSFELLFRQFLLDPLQYYVLGSNVSYSLSPAMHGAAYDHALMPHTFQAVPCSTLDSLGQICSSDSFGGACLTAPFKVAILPHLKAKSHHATAIGAVNVVLPLRGHTSAILDHANSRNKAGPATDFFGDNTDWSSILTCLRRAQSPRNHVQPSRTTGLVIGAGGMARAAIYALYQLGCRNIFIYNRTVSRAQEVAAHFNDWAAAQAAAAATATVNGAASPTTGSNGTTRPPREMCRVLGALSDPWPCGFQLPTMVISCVPATSVDGNPPADFVMPLDWLRSPTGGVVVEVRFSFPSPSFSFVFYPWSENGKHHTWMGKLIRDVCVQLAYEPLVTPLVAQMRAVRDNMCPSWVVVDGLEVVAEMAIEAFELMTGRVAPKRLMKEVCRKTWEEQRVQQQQRQQQQLLRR
;
A
#
# COMPACT_ATOMS: atom_id res chain seq x y z
N MET A 1 -36.40 7.16 9.26
CA MET A 1 -36.47 5.92 8.44
C MET A 1 -35.28 5.03 8.82
N ALA A 2 -35.47 3.70 8.85
CA ALA A 2 -34.33 2.81 8.98
C ALA A 2 -33.49 2.86 7.68
N PRO A 3 -32.16 2.77 7.75
CA PRO A 3 -31.30 2.77 6.56
C PRO A 3 -31.66 1.59 5.64
N PRO A 4 -31.71 1.78 4.32
CA PRO A 4 -32.08 0.73 3.38
C PRO A 4 -31.03 -0.42 3.44
N LYS A 5 -31.54 -1.65 3.20
CA LYS A 5 -30.67 -2.84 3.22
C LYS A 5 -29.61 -2.76 2.10
N ASN A 6 -28.36 -2.89 2.45
CA ASN A 6 -27.25 -2.85 1.51
C ASN A 6 -27.12 -4.20 0.76
N GLU A 7 -27.26 -4.19 -0.56
CA GLU A 7 -27.32 -5.38 -1.42
C GLU A 7 -25.96 -5.86 -1.93
N ARG A 8 -24.90 -5.02 -1.83
CA ARG A 8 -23.53 -5.36 -2.30
C ARG A 8 -22.58 -5.74 -1.16
N VAL A 9 -23.11 -6.23 -0.05
CA VAL A 9 -22.30 -6.81 1.03
C VAL A 9 -22.40 -8.33 0.96
N PHE A 10 -21.27 -8.97 0.74
CA PHE A 10 -21.16 -10.41 0.56
C PHE A 10 -20.55 -11.07 1.79
N GLU A 11 -20.82 -12.38 1.93
CA GLU A 11 -20.20 -13.19 2.97
C GLU A 11 -18.66 -13.15 2.86
N PRO A 12 -17.92 -13.10 3.98
CA PRO A 12 -16.45 -12.96 3.96
C PRO A 12 -15.73 -14.07 3.17
N GLY A 13 -16.34 -15.26 3.08
CA GLY A 13 -15.84 -16.40 2.32
C GLY A 13 -16.31 -16.47 0.86
N ALA A 14 -17.23 -15.62 0.42
CA ALA A 14 -17.83 -15.67 -0.91
C ALA A 14 -16.76 -15.63 -2.01
N SER A 15 -16.80 -16.57 -2.96
CA SER A 15 -15.85 -16.62 -4.09
C SER A 15 -16.05 -15.42 -5.01
N ILE A 16 -14.95 -14.98 -5.62
CA ILE A 16 -14.91 -13.83 -6.53
C ILE A 16 -14.69 -14.33 -7.95
N VAL A 17 -15.54 -13.90 -8.88
CA VAL A 17 -15.45 -14.26 -10.29
C VAL A 17 -14.86 -13.11 -11.08
N LEU A 18 -13.89 -13.40 -11.96
CA LEU A 18 -13.28 -12.44 -12.89
C LEU A 18 -13.76 -12.73 -14.31
N VAL A 19 -14.49 -11.79 -14.90
CA VAL A 19 -14.98 -11.85 -16.30
C VAL A 19 -14.32 -10.76 -17.15
N GLY A 20 -14.35 -10.87 -18.47
CA GLY A 20 -13.78 -9.90 -19.40
C GLY A 20 -13.12 -10.53 -20.61
N CYS A 21 -12.63 -9.70 -21.54
CA CYS A 21 -11.97 -10.14 -22.77
C CYS A 21 -10.69 -10.95 -22.55
N ARG A 22 -10.30 -11.72 -23.54
CA ARG A 22 -8.95 -12.29 -23.66
C ARG A 22 -7.95 -11.11 -23.68
N GLY A 23 -6.82 -11.24 -22.95
CA GLY A 23 -5.82 -10.18 -22.88
C GLY A 23 -6.04 -9.12 -21.79
N ALA A 24 -7.23 -9.04 -21.15
CA ALA A 24 -7.49 -8.12 -20.05
C ALA A 24 -6.66 -8.39 -18.77
N GLY A 25 -5.99 -9.54 -18.66
CA GLY A 25 -5.13 -9.88 -17.54
C GLY A 25 -5.78 -10.69 -16.43
N LYS A 26 -7.00 -11.20 -16.61
CA LYS A 26 -7.79 -11.94 -15.62
C LYS A 26 -7.01 -13.05 -14.90
N ARG A 27 -6.26 -13.88 -15.65
CA ARG A 27 -5.50 -14.99 -15.08
C ARG A 27 -4.39 -14.52 -14.12
N THR A 28 -3.66 -13.45 -14.49
CA THR A 28 -2.62 -12.86 -13.65
C THR A 28 -3.24 -12.22 -12.41
N LEU A 29 -4.32 -11.46 -12.57
CA LEU A 29 -5.07 -10.86 -11.45
C LEU A 29 -5.71 -11.93 -10.57
N GLY A 30 -6.27 -12.99 -11.17
CA GLY A 30 -6.81 -14.14 -10.44
C GLY A 30 -5.78 -14.79 -9.53
N PHE A 31 -4.58 -14.99 -10.06
CA PHE A 31 -3.46 -15.50 -9.28
C PHE A 31 -3.05 -14.55 -8.13
N MET A 32 -2.90 -13.24 -8.42
CA MET A 32 -2.59 -12.23 -7.42
C MET A 32 -3.66 -12.15 -6.33
N GLY A 33 -4.94 -12.15 -6.72
CA GLY A 33 -6.07 -12.12 -5.80
C GLY A 33 -6.17 -13.37 -4.93
N ALA A 34 -5.92 -14.55 -5.51
CA ALA A 34 -5.91 -15.82 -4.78
C ALA A 34 -4.82 -15.82 -3.69
N LEU A 35 -3.64 -15.31 -4.01
CA LEU A 35 -2.56 -15.16 -3.06
C LEU A 35 -2.90 -14.14 -1.95
N HIS A 36 -3.39 -12.96 -2.35
CA HIS A 36 -3.72 -11.89 -1.42
C HIS A 36 -4.81 -12.29 -0.40
N LEU A 37 -5.87 -12.92 -0.89
CA LEU A 37 -7.00 -13.35 -0.06
C LEU A 37 -6.80 -14.74 0.56
N ARG A 38 -5.70 -15.44 0.24
CA ARG A 38 -5.42 -16.84 0.65
C ARG A 38 -6.55 -17.78 0.22
N ARG A 39 -7.00 -17.65 -1.03
CA ARG A 39 -8.05 -18.44 -1.64
C ARG A 39 -7.49 -19.34 -2.76
N ARG A 40 -8.25 -20.34 -3.15
CA ARG A 40 -7.89 -21.20 -4.27
C ARG A 40 -8.20 -20.50 -5.60
N LEU A 41 -7.28 -20.57 -6.58
CA LEU A 41 -7.56 -20.15 -7.95
C LEU A 41 -8.22 -21.29 -8.71
N VAL A 42 -9.36 -21.01 -9.34
CA VAL A 42 -10.06 -21.90 -10.27
C VAL A 42 -10.07 -21.22 -11.63
N THR A 43 -9.53 -21.88 -12.64
CA THR A 43 -9.58 -21.39 -14.03
C THR A 43 -10.56 -22.22 -14.82
N GLU A 44 -11.35 -21.60 -15.65
CA GLU A 44 -12.38 -22.24 -16.47
C GLU A 44 -11.80 -23.35 -17.36
N ASP A 45 -10.65 -23.11 -18.00
CA ASP A 45 -9.97 -24.08 -18.85
C ASP A 45 -9.58 -25.35 -18.09
N HIS A 46 -8.96 -25.19 -16.93
CA HIS A 46 -8.54 -26.34 -16.13
C HIS A 46 -9.72 -27.08 -15.49
N TYR A 47 -10.79 -26.35 -15.14
CA TYR A 47 -12.00 -26.98 -14.62
C TYR A 47 -12.67 -27.81 -15.70
N PHE A 48 -12.76 -27.30 -16.94
CA PHE A 48 -13.30 -28.02 -18.10
C PHE A 48 -12.50 -29.30 -18.36
N GLU A 49 -11.17 -29.19 -18.43
CA GLU A 49 -10.29 -30.33 -18.65
C GLU A 49 -10.42 -31.40 -17.57
N LYS A 50 -10.54 -30.99 -16.31
CA LYS A 50 -10.75 -31.92 -15.18
C LYS A 50 -12.10 -32.62 -15.22
N ASP A 51 -13.15 -31.92 -15.65
CA ASP A 51 -14.53 -32.43 -15.71
C ASP A 51 -14.76 -33.38 -16.90
N THR A 52 -14.15 -33.09 -18.04
CA THR A 52 -14.37 -33.82 -19.30
C THR A 52 -13.24 -34.78 -19.67
N GLY A 53 -12.08 -34.68 -19.05
CA GLY A 53 -10.86 -35.43 -19.40
C GLY A 53 -10.12 -34.91 -20.63
N LEU A 54 -10.64 -33.88 -21.32
CA LEU A 54 -10.07 -33.34 -22.55
C LEU A 54 -9.94 -31.83 -22.48
N SER A 55 -8.89 -31.28 -23.07
CA SER A 55 -8.80 -29.84 -23.24
C SER A 55 -9.93 -29.31 -24.13
N ARG A 56 -10.31 -28.04 -24.02
CA ARG A 56 -11.37 -27.45 -24.85
C ARG A 56 -11.15 -27.60 -26.32
N ALA A 57 -9.89 -27.44 -26.78
CA ALA A 57 -9.54 -27.63 -28.18
C ALA A 57 -9.70 -29.09 -28.66
N GLN A 58 -9.26 -30.05 -27.84
CA GLN A 58 -9.44 -31.47 -28.12
C GLN A 58 -10.92 -31.88 -28.10
N TYR A 59 -11.68 -31.37 -27.13
CA TYR A 59 -13.11 -31.65 -27.03
C TYR A 59 -13.89 -31.11 -28.24
N LEU A 60 -13.60 -29.89 -28.68
CA LEU A 60 -14.18 -29.27 -29.85
C LEU A 60 -13.87 -30.06 -31.14
N ALA A 61 -12.63 -30.50 -31.27
CA ALA A 61 -12.19 -31.29 -32.43
C ALA A 61 -12.86 -32.66 -32.49
N SER A 62 -13.09 -33.32 -31.33
CA SER A 62 -13.66 -34.66 -31.26
C SER A 62 -15.19 -34.72 -31.30
N HIS A 63 -15.88 -33.70 -30.75
CA HIS A 63 -17.34 -33.70 -30.57
C HIS A 63 -18.09 -32.64 -31.41
N GLY A 64 -17.38 -31.74 -32.10
CA GLY A 64 -17.95 -30.66 -32.90
C GLY A 64 -18.51 -29.49 -32.10
N ARG A 65 -18.88 -28.41 -32.85
CA ARG A 65 -19.21 -27.10 -32.25
C ARG A 65 -20.48 -27.11 -31.36
N GLU A 66 -21.54 -27.78 -31.80
CA GLU A 66 -22.80 -27.76 -31.04
C GLU A 66 -22.69 -28.51 -29.72
N HIS A 67 -22.07 -29.68 -29.74
CA HIS A 67 -21.87 -30.48 -28.56
C HIS A 67 -20.92 -29.79 -27.57
N PHE A 68 -19.84 -29.20 -28.11
CA PHE A 68 -18.92 -28.39 -27.31
C PHE A 68 -19.64 -27.21 -26.67
N ALA A 69 -20.47 -26.45 -27.38
CA ALA A 69 -21.17 -25.29 -26.86
C ALA A 69 -22.06 -25.65 -25.66
N ARG A 70 -22.87 -26.73 -25.78
CA ARG A 70 -23.72 -27.23 -24.70
C ARG A 70 -22.90 -27.68 -23.49
N GLN A 71 -21.91 -28.54 -23.72
CA GLN A 71 -21.07 -29.07 -22.64
C GLN A 71 -20.29 -27.96 -21.93
N ASN A 72 -19.82 -26.98 -22.69
CA ASN A 72 -19.08 -25.84 -22.14
C ASN A 72 -19.92 -25.01 -21.19
N ILE A 73 -21.20 -24.77 -21.49
CA ILE A 73 -22.13 -24.04 -20.61
C ILE A 73 -22.51 -24.87 -19.37
N ASP A 74 -22.72 -26.15 -19.53
CA ASP A 74 -23.05 -27.04 -18.41
C ASP A 74 -21.88 -27.15 -17.43
N VAL A 75 -20.65 -27.28 -17.92
CA VAL A 75 -19.43 -27.28 -17.10
C VAL A 75 -19.25 -25.93 -16.42
N PHE A 76 -19.53 -24.82 -17.12
CA PHE A 76 -19.43 -23.48 -16.55
C PHE A 76 -20.40 -23.28 -15.39
N LYS A 77 -21.67 -23.70 -15.53
CA LYS A 77 -22.69 -23.65 -14.47
C LYS A 77 -22.25 -24.50 -13.26
N ARG A 78 -21.79 -25.75 -13.49
CA ARG A 78 -21.26 -26.62 -12.42
C ARG A 78 -20.05 -26.03 -11.72
N MET A 79 -19.14 -25.37 -12.47
CA MET A 79 -17.97 -24.70 -11.90
C MET A 79 -18.38 -23.60 -10.91
N LEU A 80 -19.35 -22.76 -11.28
CA LEU A 80 -19.87 -21.70 -10.40
C LEU A 80 -20.53 -22.28 -9.16
N ASP A 81 -21.39 -23.27 -9.32
CA ASP A 81 -22.14 -23.87 -8.19
C ASP A 81 -21.24 -24.63 -7.22
N ALA A 82 -20.23 -25.37 -7.72
CA ALA A 82 -19.31 -26.12 -6.88
C ALA A 82 -18.28 -25.23 -6.13
N ASN A 83 -18.12 -23.97 -6.52
CA ASN A 83 -17.11 -23.07 -5.98
C ASN A 83 -17.71 -21.75 -5.47
N ARG A 84 -18.81 -21.81 -4.69
CA ARG A 84 -19.46 -20.61 -4.13
C ARG A 84 -18.63 -19.91 -3.06
N THR A 85 -17.69 -20.61 -2.42
CA THR A 85 -16.87 -20.07 -1.33
C THR A 85 -15.38 -20.43 -1.49
N GLY A 86 -14.51 -19.57 -0.96
CA GLY A 86 -13.07 -19.83 -0.82
C GLY A 86 -12.26 -19.79 -2.10
N CYS A 87 -12.79 -19.30 -3.22
CA CYS A 87 -12.12 -19.29 -4.51
C CYS A 87 -12.02 -17.89 -5.14
N ILE A 88 -11.04 -17.75 -6.03
CA ILE A 88 -11.05 -16.77 -7.12
C ILE A 88 -11.26 -17.57 -8.41
N ILE A 89 -12.30 -17.25 -9.17
CA ILE A 89 -12.69 -17.97 -10.38
C ILE A 89 -12.34 -17.10 -11.59
N GLU A 90 -11.48 -17.57 -12.46
CA GLU A 90 -11.13 -16.91 -13.72
C GLU A 90 -11.99 -17.51 -14.84
N CYS A 91 -12.88 -16.67 -15.40
CA CYS A 91 -13.71 -17.06 -16.55
C CYS A 91 -12.99 -16.77 -17.86
N GLY A 92 -13.09 -17.73 -18.79
CA GLY A 92 -12.63 -17.59 -20.16
C GLY A 92 -13.67 -16.94 -21.07
N MET A 93 -13.82 -17.47 -22.27
CA MET A 93 -14.70 -16.92 -23.30
C MET A 93 -16.19 -17.31 -23.13
N SER A 94 -16.51 -18.27 -22.26
CA SER A 94 -17.92 -18.66 -22.01
C SER A 94 -18.77 -17.51 -21.51
N SER A 95 -18.20 -16.54 -20.82
CA SER A 95 -18.90 -15.37 -20.29
C SER A 95 -19.56 -14.47 -21.36
N PHE A 96 -19.26 -14.68 -22.64
CA PHE A 96 -19.95 -14.01 -23.76
C PHE A 96 -21.27 -14.68 -24.16
N SER A 97 -21.53 -15.92 -23.76
CA SER A 97 -22.80 -16.58 -24.06
C SER A 97 -23.93 -16.04 -23.18
N GLY A 98 -25.13 -15.90 -23.74
CA GLY A 98 -26.32 -15.41 -23.01
C GLY A 98 -26.64 -16.26 -21.78
N GLU A 99 -26.58 -17.60 -21.89
CA GLU A 99 -26.83 -18.50 -20.76
C GLU A 99 -25.78 -18.37 -19.64
N ALA A 100 -24.51 -18.16 -20.01
CA ALA A 100 -23.47 -17.91 -19.02
C ALA A 100 -23.66 -16.55 -18.32
N GLN A 101 -24.13 -15.53 -19.05
CA GLN A 101 -24.46 -14.23 -18.48
C GLN A 101 -25.63 -14.32 -17.48
N ASP A 102 -26.64 -15.15 -17.80
CA ASP A 102 -27.76 -15.41 -16.88
C ASP A 102 -27.26 -16.11 -15.60
N ALA A 103 -26.40 -17.09 -15.74
CA ALA A 103 -25.76 -17.77 -14.60
C ALA A 103 -24.92 -16.80 -13.77
N LEU A 104 -24.14 -15.90 -14.40
CA LEU A 104 -23.37 -14.86 -13.72
C LEU A 104 -24.26 -13.84 -13.02
N ARG A 105 -25.38 -13.41 -13.63
CA ARG A 105 -26.36 -12.52 -12.99
C ARG A 105 -26.98 -13.16 -11.74
N ALA A 106 -27.31 -14.45 -11.83
CA ALA A 106 -27.80 -15.19 -10.67
C ALA A 106 -26.71 -15.30 -9.57
N TYR A 107 -25.47 -15.59 -9.96
CA TYR A 107 -24.33 -15.71 -9.06
C TYR A 107 -23.96 -14.38 -8.41
N SER A 108 -24.09 -13.25 -9.12
CA SER A 108 -23.76 -11.91 -8.65
C SER A 108 -24.65 -11.43 -7.49
N ARG A 109 -25.79 -12.07 -7.25
CA ARG A 109 -26.66 -11.76 -6.10
C ARG A 109 -26.05 -12.15 -4.76
N THR A 110 -25.17 -13.12 -4.74
CA THR A 110 -24.56 -13.68 -3.53
C THR A 110 -23.04 -13.59 -3.49
N ASN A 111 -22.41 -13.28 -4.63
CA ASN A 111 -20.98 -13.33 -4.82
C ASN A 111 -20.48 -12.14 -5.65
N PRO A 112 -19.28 -11.61 -5.38
CA PRO A 112 -18.65 -10.61 -6.24
C PRO A 112 -18.34 -11.17 -7.63
N VAL A 113 -18.84 -10.52 -8.67
CA VAL A 113 -18.48 -10.73 -10.08
C VAL A 113 -17.83 -9.45 -10.58
N VAL A 114 -16.55 -9.52 -10.94
CA VAL A 114 -15.72 -8.38 -11.31
C VAL A 114 -15.48 -8.39 -12.81
N TYR A 115 -15.93 -7.35 -13.50
CA TYR A 115 -15.55 -7.10 -14.87
C TYR A 115 -14.14 -6.53 -14.93
N VAL A 116 -13.19 -7.26 -15.53
CA VAL A 116 -11.82 -6.83 -15.75
C VAL A 116 -11.68 -6.35 -17.18
N HIS A 117 -11.35 -5.07 -17.32
CA HIS A 117 -11.09 -4.48 -18.62
C HIS A 117 -9.78 -3.68 -18.63
N ARG A 118 -9.34 -3.24 -19.81
CA ARG A 118 -8.11 -2.48 -20.00
C ARG A 118 -8.21 -1.71 -21.31
N GLU A 119 -7.19 -0.92 -21.67
CA GLU A 119 -7.12 -0.18 -22.91
C GLU A 119 -7.41 -1.09 -24.12
N LYS A 120 -8.48 -0.77 -24.88
CA LYS A 120 -8.95 -1.59 -26.01
C LYS A 120 -7.90 -1.75 -27.09
N ASP A 121 -7.11 -0.71 -27.36
CA ASP A 121 -6.00 -0.76 -28.33
C ASP A 121 -4.94 -1.80 -27.97
N GLN A 122 -4.68 -1.98 -26.67
CA GLN A 122 -3.72 -2.97 -26.20
C GLN A 122 -4.27 -4.39 -26.30
N ILE A 123 -5.57 -4.56 -26.07
CA ILE A 123 -6.23 -5.85 -26.24
C ILE A 123 -6.30 -6.21 -27.73
N ALA A 124 -6.68 -5.28 -28.59
CA ALA A 124 -6.81 -5.47 -30.04
C ALA A 124 -5.50 -5.96 -30.69
N ARG A 125 -4.35 -5.51 -30.20
CA ARG A 125 -3.02 -5.97 -30.69
C ARG A 125 -2.73 -7.45 -30.36
N LEU A 126 -3.48 -8.04 -29.46
CA LEU A 126 -3.32 -9.44 -29.01
C LEU A 126 -4.41 -10.36 -29.53
N MET A 127 -5.35 -9.83 -30.31
CA MET A 127 -6.54 -10.55 -30.79
C MET A 127 -6.53 -10.71 -32.32
N ASP A 128 -7.11 -11.80 -32.79
CA ASP A 128 -7.38 -12.01 -34.21
C ASP A 128 -8.60 -11.15 -34.63
N ALA A 129 -8.74 -10.90 -35.95
CA ALA A 129 -9.81 -10.06 -36.49
C ALA A 129 -11.23 -10.53 -36.10
N ALA A 130 -11.43 -11.83 -35.92
CA ALA A 130 -12.71 -12.42 -35.49
C ALA A 130 -13.06 -12.09 -34.03
N ASP A 131 -12.05 -11.93 -33.17
CA ASP A 131 -12.21 -11.59 -31.75
C ASP A 131 -12.38 -10.07 -31.54
N ALA A 132 -12.00 -9.24 -32.52
CA ALA A 132 -12.08 -7.78 -32.43
C ALA A 132 -13.54 -7.29 -32.27
N GLN A 133 -14.51 -7.95 -32.87
CA GLN A 133 -15.93 -7.63 -32.71
C GLN A 133 -16.40 -7.89 -31.27
N GLN A 134 -15.94 -8.95 -30.62
CA GLN A 134 -16.26 -9.25 -29.23
C GLN A 134 -15.73 -8.16 -28.28
N LEU A 135 -14.61 -7.51 -28.63
CA LEU A 135 -14.05 -6.42 -27.84
C LEU A 135 -14.98 -5.20 -27.83
N LEU A 136 -15.68 -4.92 -28.93
CA LEU A 136 -16.63 -3.80 -29.00
C LEU A 136 -17.87 -4.02 -28.13
N GLU A 137 -18.30 -5.27 -28.01
CA GLU A 137 -19.50 -5.66 -27.24
C GLU A 137 -19.19 -5.98 -25.77
N ALA A 138 -17.89 -6.14 -25.42
CA ALA A 138 -17.46 -6.63 -24.11
C ALA A 138 -17.95 -5.76 -22.95
N ASP A 139 -17.88 -4.44 -23.10
CA ASP A 139 -18.28 -3.51 -22.06
C ASP A 139 -19.77 -3.68 -21.73
N ARG A 140 -20.61 -3.68 -22.78
CA ARG A 140 -22.06 -3.87 -22.61
C ARG A 140 -22.38 -5.25 -22.01
N THR A 141 -21.76 -6.30 -22.56
CA THR A 141 -21.98 -7.67 -22.14
C THR A 141 -21.63 -7.91 -20.69
N HIS A 142 -20.39 -7.53 -20.28
CA HIS A 142 -19.90 -7.86 -18.94
C HIS A 142 -20.46 -6.92 -17.87
N ARG A 143 -20.77 -5.65 -18.18
CA ARG A 143 -21.41 -4.75 -17.23
C ARG A 143 -22.79 -5.23 -16.81
N THR A 144 -23.54 -5.92 -17.67
CA THR A 144 -24.88 -6.44 -17.34
C THR A 144 -24.87 -7.67 -16.44
N CYS A 145 -23.77 -8.42 -16.37
CA CYS A 145 -23.64 -9.64 -15.56
C CYS A 145 -22.62 -9.56 -14.43
N SER A 146 -22.08 -8.36 -14.15
CA SER A 146 -21.14 -8.12 -13.06
C SER A 146 -21.63 -7.03 -12.12
N ASN A 147 -21.16 -7.05 -10.88
CA ASN A 147 -21.48 -6.05 -9.86
C ASN A 147 -20.31 -5.16 -9.48
N PHE A 148 -19.11 -5.48 -9.96
CA PHE A 148 -17.92 -4.65 -9.82
C PHE A 148 -17.14 -4.53 -11.14
N GLU A 149 -16.29 -3.50 -11.22
CA GLU A 149 -15.41 -3.26 -12.37
C GLU A 149 -14.00 -2.95 -11.88
N TYR A 150 -13.01 -3.52 -12.58
CA TYR A 150 -11.61 -3.24 -12.34
C TYR A 150 -10.91 -2.90 -13.66
N TYR A 151 -10.39 -1.68 -13.76
CA TYR A 151 -9.59 -1.25 -14.91
C TYR A 151 -8.13 -1.61 -14.71
N ASN A 152 -7.63 -2.56 -15.49
CA ASN A 152 -6.25 -3.03 -15.43
C ASN A 152 -5.36 -2.19 -16.35
N LEU A 153 -4.90 -1.04 -15.88
CA LEU A 153 -4.05 -0.10 -16.62
C LEU A 153 -2.86 -0.77 -17.31
N TYR A 154 -2.63 -0.40 -18.55
CA TYR A 154 -1.39 -0.72 -19.27
C TYR A 154 -0.34 0.36 -18.98
N ASP A 155 0.78 -0.03 -18.39
CA ASP A 155 1.88 0.86 -18.11
C ASP A 155 2.85 0.87 -19.32
N SER A 156 2.79 1.93 -20.12
CA SER A 156 3.64 2.12 -21.31
C SER A 156 5.02 2.69 -21.01
N SER A 157 5.37 2.95 -19.77
CA SER A 157 6.64 3.56 -19.36
C SER A 157 7.86 2.63 -19.54
N THR A 158 8.08 2.17 -20.76
CA THR A 158 9.42 1.85 -21.28
C THR A 158 9.81 3.06 -22.13
N PRO A 159 10.85 3.82 -21.80
CA PRO A 159 11.38 4.76 -22.78
C PRO A 159 11.76 3.97 -24.01
N ALA A 160 11.19 4.33 -25.16
CA ALA A 160 11.61 3.83 -26.45
C ALA A 160 13.13 4.07 -26.54
N SER A 161 13.89 3.01 -26.86
CA SER A 161 15.30 3.18 -27.17
C SER A 161 15.40 4.13 -28.35
N PRO A 162 16.09 5.26 -28.25
CA PRO A 162 16.33 6.07 -29.40
C PRO A 162 17.21 5.25 -30.37
N SER A 163 16.65 4.89 -31.51
CA SER A 163 17.40 4.43 -32.66
C SER A 163 18.20 5.63 -33.20
N GLY A 164 19.45 5.71 -32.85
CA GLY A 164 20.36 6.77 -33.32
C GLY A 164 21.79 6.42 -32.98
N SER A 165 22.49 5.90 -34.00
CA SER A 165 23.92 5.69 -34.04
C SER A 165 24.71 6.98 -33.79
N THR A 166 25.64 7.00 -32.82
CA THR A 166 26.94 7.66 -32.96
C THR A 166 27.93 7.06 -31.97
N SER A 167 29.07 6.71 -32.50
CA SER A 167 30.28 6.21 -31.85
C SER A 167 30.82 7.19 -30.82
N GLY A 168 31.07 6.71 -29.60
CA GLY A 168 31.83 7.46 -28.60
C GLY A 168 32.17 6.52 -27.45
N THR A 169 33.43 6.19 -27.35
CA THR A 169 34.07 5.42 -26.28
C THR A 169 33.84 6.08 -24.92
N SER A 170 32.97 5.53 -24.13
CA SER A 170 32.90 5.78 -22.69
C SER A 170 32.52 4.48 -21.96
N THR A 171 33.24 4.20 -20.91
CA THR A 171 33.15 3.05 -20.02
C THR A 171 31.72 2.70 -19.61
N PRO A 172 31.30 1.41 -19.62
CA PRO A 172 29.96 0.98 -19.31
C PRO A 172 29.72 0.90 -17.79
N VAL A 173 29.43 2.03 -17.16
CA VAL A 173 28.99 2.08 -15.75
C VAL A 173 27.57 2.60 -15.68
N ASN A 174 26.62 2.05 -16.42
CA ASN A 174 25.21 2.27 -16.16
C ASN A 174 24.34 1.21 -16.85
N ARG A 175 24.42 -0.04 -16.39
CA ARG A 175 23.28 -0.94 -16.58
C ARG A 175 22.23 -0.51 -15.56
N ARG A 176 21.20 0.18 -16.06
CA ARG A 176 19.99 0.57 -15.32
C ARG A 176 19.52 -0.60 -14.47
N GLN A 177 19.44 -0.42 -13.16
CA GLN A 177 18.70 -1.34 -12.30
C GLN A 177 17.29 -1.49 -12.87
N PRO A 178 16.73 -2.71 -12.91
CA PRO A 178 15.35 -2.88 -13.30
C PRO A 178 14.51 -2.06 -12.33
N GLY A 179 13.76 -1.09 -12.84
CA GLY A 179 12.78 -0.35 -12.07
C GLY A 179 11.79 -1.30 -11.37
N PRO A 180 11.03 -0.84 -10.37
CA PRO A 180 10.08 -1.67 -9.65
C PRO A 180 9.25 -2.48 -10.63
N SER A 181 9.07 -3.77 -10.36
CA SER A 181 8.36 -4.68 -11.25
C SER A 181 6.98 -4.08 -11.57
N LYS A 182 6.69 -3.85 -12.86
CA LYS A 182 5.37 -3.37 -13.33
C LYS A 182 4.22 -4.18 -12.75
N LEU A 183 4.45 -5.46 -12.48
CA LEU A 183 3.48 -6.37 -11.88
C LEU A 183 3.23 -6.07 -10.40
N LEU A 184 4.15 -5.42 -9.70
CA LEU A 184 3.96 -5.10 -8.29
C LEU A 184 2.92 -3.99 -8.10
N SER A 185 3.01 -2.91 -8.86
CA SER A 185 2.03 -1.81 -8.79
C SER A 185 0.62 -2.31 -9.15
N VAL A 186 0.52 -3.25 -10.11
CA VAL A 186 -0.74 -3.93 -10.43
C VAL A 186 -1.23 -4.78 -9.27
N GLN A 187 -0.33 -5.50 -8.60
CA GLN A 187 -0.67 -6.35 -7.46
C GLN A 187 -1.17 -5.52 -6.28
N GLU A 188 -0.50 -4.41 -5.97
CA GLU A 188 -0.87 -3.51 -4.87
C GLU A 188 -2.23 -2.83 -5.15
N ASP A 189 -2.45 -2.34 -6.37
CA ASP A 189 -3.70 -1.74 -6.81
C ASP A 189 -4.86 -2.76 -6.75
N PHE A 190 -4.68 -3.95 -7.32
CA PHE A 190 -5.71 -4.98 -7.29
C PHE A 190 -5.98 -5.52 -5.88
N ALA A 191 -4.95 -5.66 -5.05
CA ALA A 191 -5.11 -6.03 -3.65
C ALA A 191 -5.94 -5.01 -2.88
N ARG A 192 -5.69 -3.70 -3.09
CA ARG A 192 -6.49 -2.62 -2.50
C ARG A 192 -7.96 -2.68 -2.94
N PHE A 193 -8.19 -2.86 -4.24
CA PHE A 193 -9.55 -3.03 -4.76
C PHE A 193 -10.26 -4.23 -4.10
N LEU A 194 -9.60 -5.38 -4.01
CA LEU A 194 -10.16 -6.56 -3.34
C LEU A 194 -10.42 -6.32 -1.85
N ASP A 195 -9.52 -5.62 -1.15
CA ASP A 195 -9.72 -5.29 0.26
C ASP A 195 -10.95 -4.39 0.47
N ILE A 196 -11.23 -3.46 -0.46
CA ILE A 196 -12.43 -2.62 -0.41
C ILE A 196 -13.69 -3.47 -0.63
N ILE A 197 -13.79 -4.22 -1.72
CA ILE A 197 -15.02 -4.95 -2.06
C ILE A 197 -15.33 -6.11 -1.10
N THR A 198 -14.31 -6.66 -0.43
CA THR A 198 -14.49 -7.73 0.58
C THR A 198 -14.60 -7.21 2.01
N GLY A 199 -14.39 -5.91 2.25
CA GLY A 199 -14.36 -5.32 3.59
C GLY A 199 -13.11 -5.67 4.40
N ARG A 200 -12.10 -6.30 3.78
CA ARG A 200 -10.88 -6.74 4.48
C ARG A 200 -10.00 -5.59 4.96
N ARG A 201 -10.17 -4.39 4.39
CA ARG A 201 -9.45 -3.19 4.83
C ARG A 201 -9.72 -2.84 6.29
N ALA A 202 -10.97 -3.02 6.74
CA ALA A 202 -11.33 -2.79 8.14
C ALA A 202 -10.63 -3.76 9.11
N THR A 203 -10.33 -5.00 8.65
CA THR A 203 -9.60 -5.99 9.46
C THR A 203 -8.09 -5.79 9.43
N LYS A 204 -7.53 -5.17 8.40
CA LYS A 204 -6.09 -4.82 8.34
C LYS A 204 -5.69 -3.69 9.27
N ALA A 205 -6.59 -2.74 9.54
CA ALA A 205 -6.32 -1.65 10.47
C ALA A 205 -5.89 -2.15 11.86
N TRP A 206 -6.30 -3.36 12.26
CA TRP A 206 -5.87 -4.01 13.50
C TRP A 206 -4.45 -4.58 13.45
N LEU A 207 -3.90 -4.79 12.25
CA LEU A 207 -2.57 -5.36 12.06
C LEU A 207 -1.50 -4.27 11.83
N GLU A 208 -1.90 -3.03 11.65
CA GLU A 208 -1.01 -1.91 11.46
C GLU A 208 -0.77 -1.18 12.79
N SER A 209 0.30 -0.38 12.84
CA SER A 209 0.50 0.50 13.99
C SER A 209 -0.76 1.34 14.22
N PRO A 210 -1.28 1.42 15.44
CA PRO A 210 -2.48 2.20 15.72
C PRO A 210 -2.31 3.70 15.44
N LEU A 211 -1.07 4.17 15.32
CA LEU A 211 -0.73 5.54 14.96
C LEU A 211 -0.35 5.69 13.48
N SER A 212 -0.39 4.64 12.68
CA SER A 212 -0.06 4.76 11.25
C SER A 212 -1.12 5.57 10.49
N VAL A 213 -0.69 6.24 9.42
CA VAL A 213 -1.61 6.97 8.53
C VAL A 213 -2.65 6.04 7.91
N ALA A 214 -2.26 4.79 7.61
CA ALA A 214 -3.15 3.81 7.02
C ALA A 214 -4.22 3.28 8.01
N ALA A 215 -3.92 3.27 9.32
CA ALA A 215 -4.85 2.79 10.35
C ALA A 215 -5.97 3.79 10.67
N ILE A 216 -5.72 5.10 10.48
CA ILE A 216 -6.67 6.15 10.82
C ILE A 216 -7.30 6.69 9.53
N PRO A 217 -8.59 6.45 9.27
CA PRO A 217 -9.28 7.00 8.12
C PRO A 217 -9.25 8.54 8.08
N PRO A 218 -9.22 9.16 6.89
CA PRO A 218 -9.08 10.62 6.76
C PRO A 218 -10.13 11.43 7.52
N GLU A 219 -11.36 10.94 7.62
CA GLU A 219 -12.47 11.60 8.34
C GLU A 219 -12.30 11.64 9.86
N PHE A 220 -11.34 10.89 10.41
CA PHE A 220 -10.99 10.91 11.83
C PHE A 220 -9.65 11.57 12.12
N ARG A 221 -8.91 12.01 11.08
CA ARG A 221 -7.65 12.73 11.25
C ARG A 221 -7.91 14.22 11.37
N SER A 222 -7.35 14.87 12.41
CA SER A 222 -7.36 16.33 12.51
C SER A 222 -6.58 16.95 11.35
N TYR A 223 -7.18 17.96 10.72
CA TYR A 223 -6.63 18.68 9.57
C TYR A 223 -6.32 17.79 8.37
N SER A 224 -7.24 16.87 8.04
CA SER A 224 -7.15 16.09 6.81
C SER A 224 -7.68 16.87 5.61
N TYR A 225 -7.11 16.58 4.42
CA TYR A 225 -7.35 17.34 3.21
C TYR A 225 -7.77 16.44 2.05
N ALA A 226 -8.77 16.90 1.27
CA ALA A 226 -9.23 16.27 0.05
C ALA A 226 -8.73 17.07 -1.16
N LEU A 227 -7.79 16.49 -1.94
CA LEU A 227 -7.31 17.08 -3.18
C LEU A 227 -8.39 16.96 -4.25
N ARG A 228 -8.93 18.08 -4.71
CA ARG A 228 -9.99 18.13 -5.72
C ARG A 228 -9.41 18.03 -7.11
N LEU A 229 -9.83 17.01 -7.86
CA LEU A 229 -9.45 16.81 -9.25
C LEU A 229 -10.69 16.69 -10.11
N ARG A 230 -10.86 17.61 -11.07
CA ARG A 230 -11.95 17.61 -12.04
C ARG A 230 -11.64 16.71 -13.23
N LEU A 231 -12.62 15.93 -13.69
CA LEU A 231 -12.47 15.06 -14.84
C LEU A 231 -12.10 15.86 -16.10
N SER A 232 -12.74 17.03 -16.30
CA SER A 232 -12.42 17.95 -17.39
C SER A 232 -10.94 18.31 -17.44
N TYR A 233 -10.36 18.65 -16.29
CA TYR A 233 -8.95 19.01 -16.17
C TYR A 233 -8.04 17.80 -16.46
N LEU A 234 -8.37 16.63 -15.90
CA LEU A 234 -7.59 15.40 -16.09
C LEU A 234 -7.56 14.89 -17.55
N MET A 235 -8.49 15.38 -18.38
CA MET A 235 -8.55 15.04 -19.80
C MET A 235 -7.78 16.03 -20.68
N ASP A 236 -7.68 17.28 -20.27
CA ASP A 236 -7.09 18.36 -21.07
C ASP A 236 -5.57 18.50 -20.85
N MET A 237 -5.03 17.94 -19.76
CA MET A 237 -3.64 18.10 -19.36
C MET A 237 -2.85 16.81 -19.47
N ASP A 238 -1.63 16.90 -19.96
CA ASP A 238 -0.63 15.83 -19.86
C ASP A 238 0.04 15.91 -18.47
N LEU A 239 -0.52 15.20 -17.52
CA LEU A 239 -0.15 15.30 -16.10
C LEU A 239 0.95 14.32 -15.75
N GLU A 240 1.99 14.81 -15.12
CA GLU A 240 2.93 13.97 -14.39
C GLU A 240 2.32 13.60 -13.01
N TRP A 241 1.72 12.43 -12.93
CA TRP A 241 1.03 11.95 -11.71
C TRP A 241 1.94 11.94 -10.47
N GLU A 242 3.23 11.91 -10.69
CA GLU A 242 4.25 11.95 -9.65
C GLU A 242 4.26 13.29 -8.88
N ASP A 243 3.82 14.39 -9.49
CA ASP A 243 3.76 15.71 -8.86
C ASP A 243 2.57 15.84 -7.89
N PHE A 244 1.58 14.97 -8.03
CA PHE A 244 0.42 14.89 -7.15
C PHE A 244 0.67 14.05 -5.89
N GLU A 245 1.84 13.43 -5.76
CA GLU A 245 2.17 12.61 -4.59
C GLU A 245 2.18 13.46 -3.31
N ALA A 246 1.55 12.96 -2.25
CA ALA A 246 1.45 13.61 -0.94
C ALA A 246 0.81 15.03 -0.95
N ARG A 247 -0.04 15.34 -1.92
CA ARG A 247 -0.77 16.62 -1.99
C ARG A 247 -2.16 16.58 -1.34
N GLY A 248 -2.49 15.53 -0.61
CA GLY A 248 -3.73 15.38 0.14
C GLY A 248 -3.81 14.04 0.87
N ASP A 249 -4.71 13.95 1.83
CA ASP A 249 -5.01 12.70 2.56
C ASP A 249 -5.94 11.78 1.77
N CYS A 250 -6.68 12.34 0.82
CA CYS A 250 -7.52 11.65 -0.15
C CYS A 250 -7.65 12.51 -1.42
N VAL A 251 -8.16 11.91 -2.49
CA VAL A 251 -8.50 12.61 -3.73
C VAL A 251 -10.02 12.65 -3.90
N GLU A 252 -10.58 13.82 -4.13
CA GLU A 252 -11.96 13.99 -4.55
C GLU A 252 -12.02 14.13 -6.09
N LEU A 253 -12.36 13.02 -6.77
CA LEU A 253 -12.56 12.99 -8.21
C LEU A 253 -13.95 13.51 -8.53
N ILE A 254 -14.00 14.65 -9.22
CA ILE A 254 -15.23 15.33 -9.58
C ILE A 254 -15.58 15.04 -11.03
N ILE A 255 -16.75 14.46 -11.24
CA ILE A 255 -17.27 14.15 -12.58
C ILE A 255 -18.09 15.34 -13.06
N ASP A 256 -17.46 16.22 -13.83
CA ASP A 256 -18.00 17.49 -14.34
C ASP A 256 -18.00 17.57 -15.87
N HIS A 257 -17.56 16.51 -16.56
CA HIS A 257 -17.47 16.46 -18.02
C HIS A 257 -17.87 15.08 -18.54
N TRP A 258 -18.58 15.05 -19.70
CA TRP A 258 -19.15 13.82 -20.23
C TRP A 258 -18.68 13.53 -21.66
N PRO A 259 -17.48 12.96 -21.83
CA PRO A 259 -16.96 12.53 -23.12
C PRO A 259 -17.71 11.31 -23.68
N ALA A 260 -17.49 10.99 -24.95
CA ALA A 260 -18.20 9.91 -25.65
C ALA A 260 -18.08 8.53 -24.98
N ASP A 261 -16.94 8.16 -24.41
CA ASP A 261 -16.72 6.87 -23.72
C ASP A 261 -16.56 7.08 -22.20
N LEU A 262 -17.49 7.84 -21.64
CA LEU A 262 -17.43 8.35 -20.25
C LEU A 262 -17.10 7.26 -19.22
N SER A 263 -17.77 6.12 -19.28
CA SER A 263 -17.56 5.05 -18.30
C SER A 263 -16.14 4.51 -18.30
N ASN A 264 -15.51 4.33 -19.46
CA ASN A 264 -14.13 3.85 -19.55
C ASN A 264 -13.13 4.94 -19.19
N VAL A 265 -13.41 6.20 -19.51
CA VAL A 265 -12.60 7.34 -19.09
C VAL A 265 -12.58 7.43 -17.57
N ILE A 266 -13.72 7.41 -16.91
CA ILE A 266 -13.83 7.43 -15.44
C ILE A 266 -13.10 6.23 -14.84
N ALA A 267 -13.34 5.02 -15.34
CA ALA A 267 -12.71 3.82 -14.84
C ALA A 267 -11.18 3.90 -14.92
N ARG A 268 -10.66 4.45 -16.03
CA ARG A 268 -9.22 4.69 -16.23
C ARG A 268 -8.67 5.72 -15.24
N GLN A 269 -9.37 6.84 -15.00
CA GLN A 269 -8.90 7.86 -14.05
C GLN A 269 -8.93 7.35 -12.62
N VAL A 270 -9.97 6.63 -12.20
CA VAL A 270 -10.01 5.96 -10.88
C VAL A 270 -8.84 4.99 -10.71
N ALA A 271 -8.53 4.20 -11.75
CA ALA A 271 -7.40 3.28 -11.71
C ALA A 271 -6.05 4.01 -11.66
N LEU A 272 -5.89 5.15 -12.37
CA LEU A 272 -4.68 5.98 -12.32
C LEU A 272 -4.47 6.55 -10.91
N ILE A 273 -5.49 7.18 -10.33
CA ILE A 273 -5.42 7.74 -8.97
C ILE A 273 -5.07 6.65 -7.96
N ARG A 274 -5.77 5.51 -8.00
CA ARG A 274 -5.55 4.41 -7.08
C ARG A 274 -4.14 3.83 -7.20
N ARG A 275 -3.62 3.66 -8.44
CA ARG A 275 -2.30 3.07 -8.71
C ARG A 275 -1.14 4.03 -8.43
N LYS A 276 -1.28 5.30 -8.82
CA LYS A 276 -0.19 6.27 -8.73
C LYS A 276 -0.11 6.98 -7.39
N LEU A 277 -1.24 7.41 -6.85
CA LEU A 277 -1.28 8.18 -5.61
C LEU A 277 -1.47 7.30 -4.37
N GLY A 278 -2.20 6.19 -4.49
CA GLY A 278 -2.36 5.25 -3.42
C GLY A 278 -3.16 5.76 -2.21
N VAL A 279 -3.86 6.88 -2.32
CA VAL A 279 -4.73 7.46 -1.28
C VAL A 279 -6.21 7.08 -1.50
N PRO A 280 -7.10 7.22 -0.50
CA PRO A 280 -8.53 7.02 -0.67
C PRO A 280 -9.14 7.95 -1.72
N ILE A 281 -10.17 7.46 -2.42
CA ILE A 281 -10.88 8.20 -3.47
C ILE A 281 -12.28 8.55 -2.99
N ILE A 282 -12.62 9.85 -3.02
CA ILE A 282 -13.97 10.37 -2.90
C ILE A 282 -14.49 10.56 -4.33
N TYR A 283 -15.52 9.85 -4.70
CA TYR A 283 -16.15 9.96 -6.01
C TYR A 283 -17.35 10.88 -5.92
N HIS A 284 -17.33 11.99 -6.66
CA HIS A 284 -18.34 13.04 -6.62
C HIS A 284 -18.88 13.34 -8.01
N VAL A 285 -20.21 13.28 -8.18
CA VAL A 285 -20.88 13.65 -9.43
C VAL A 285 -21.46 15.06 -9.28
N GLU A 286 -20.83 16.02 -9.94
CA GLU A 286 -21.30 17.43 -9.91
C GLU A 286 -22.33 17.72 -11.01
N GLY A 287 -22.28 16.99 -12.12
CA GLY A 287 -23.09 17.21 -13.31
C GLY A 287 -22.32 17.96 -14.39
N ASP A 288 -22.85 17.97 -15.63
CA ASP A 288 -22.26 18.70 -16.74
C ASP A 288 -22.88 20.09 -16.86
N PRO A 289 -22.21 21.17 -16.43
CA PRO A 289 -22.78 22.53 -16.51
C PRO A 289 -23.00 23.01 -17.94
N ARG A 290 -22.36 22.40 -18.95
CA ARG A 290 -22.54 22.71 -20.36
C ARG A 290 -23.77 22.01 -20.96
N GLY A 291 -24.13 20.83 -20.46
CA GLY A 291 -25.25 19.99 -20.91
C GLY A 291 -26.55 20.18 -20.11
N GLU A 292 -26.48 20.64 -18.86
CA GLU A 292 -27.64 20.72 -17.94
C GLU A 292 -28.78 21.58 -18.41
N ARG A 293 -28.50 22.65 -19.16
CA ARG A 293 -29.52 23.57 -19.69
C ARG A 293 -30.44 22.95 -20.77
N ARG A 294 -30.11 21.76 -21.27
CA ARG A 294 -30.84 21.13 -22.40
C ARG A 294 -31.53 19.81 -22.03
N ARG A 295 -31.30 19.25 -20.83
CA ARG A 295 -31.86 17.95 -20.45
C ARG A 295 -33.05 18.10 -19.52
N GLN A 296 -34.00 17.17 -19.66
CA GLN A 296 -35.11 17.07 -18.73
C GLN A 296 -34.65 16.55 -17.36
N PRO A 297 -35.27 16.97 -16.24
CA PRO A 297 -34.87 16.53 -14.89
C PRO A 297 -34.82 15.00 -14.72
N ALA A 298 -35.72 14.26 -15.35
CA ALA A 298 -35.75 12.79 -15.30
C ALA A 298 -34.51 12.15 -16.00
N GLU A 299 -34.09 12.71 -17.14
CA GLU A 299 -32.91 12.23 -17.86
C GLU A 299 -31.63 12.52 -17.07
N LYS A 300 -31.59 13.66 -16.38
CA LYS A 300 -30.48 14.02 -15.50
C LYS A 300 -30.38 13.04 -14.32
N ASN A 301 -31.49 12.77 -13.63
CA ASN A 301 -31.52 11.83 -12.51
C ASN A 301 -31.11 10.40 -12.93
N ALA A 302 -31.51 9.97 -14.13
CA ALA A 302 -31.13 8.66 -14.66
C ALA A 302 -29.62 8.58 -14.92
N MET A 303 -29.03 9.61 -15.54
CA MET A 303 -27.59 9.68 -15.78
C MET A 303 -26.79 9.76 -14.49
N ASP A 304 -27.20 10.59 -13.55
CA ASP A 304 -26.55 10.67 -12.24
C ASP A 304 -26.60 9.33 -11.50
N ALA A 305 -27.71 8.60 -11.60
CA ALA A 305 -27.83 7.26 -11.02
C ALA A 305 -26.86 6.26 -11.65
N GLU A 306 -26.68 6.31 -12.98
CA GLU A 306 -25.71 5.47 -13.69
C GLU A 306 -24.27 5.80 -13.31
N LEU A 307 -23.94 7.09 -13.20
CA LEU A 307 -22.60 7.55 -12.84
C LEU A 307 -22.25 7.21 -11.38
N LEU A 308 -23.19 7.39 -10.46
CA LEU A 308 -23.00 7.01 -9.06
C LEU A 308 -22.87 5.49 -8.91
N ASP A 309 -23.68 4.71 -9.63
CA ASP A 309 -23.53 3.24 -9.65
C ASP A 309 -22.19 2.81 -10.23
N LEU A 310 -21.68 3.48 -11.27
CA LEU A 310 -20.35 3.23 -11.83
C LEU A 310 -19.25 3.45 -10.78
N GLY A 311 -19.28 4.55 -10.03
CA GLY A 311 -18.35 4.80 -8.92
C GLY A 311 -18.34 3.67 -7.89
N LEU A 312 -19.52 3.20 -7.49
CA LEU A 312 -19.69 2.08 -6.56
C LEU A 312 -19.17 0.75 -7.13
N ARG A 313 -19.34 0.53 -8.43
CA ARG A 313 -18.83 -0.66 -9.14
C ARG A 313 -17.29 -0.65 -9.23
N LEU A 314 -16.70 0.53 -9.37
CA LEU A 314 -15.24 0.72 -9.39
C LEU A 314 -14.57 0.54 -8.01
N GLY A 315 -15.35 0.35 -6.96
CA GLY A 315 -14.85 0.11 -5.61
C GLY A 315 -14.09 1.32 -5.06
N VAL A 316 -14.72 2.51 -5.15
CA VAL A 316 -14.17 3.74 -4.54
C VAL A 316 -14.32 3.71 -3.02
N ASP A 317 -13.46 4.43 -2.31
CA ASP A 317 -13.48 4.46 -0.84
C ASP A 317 -14.70 5.21 -0.30
N TYR A 318 -15.05 6.33 -0.94
CA TYR A 318 -16.20 7.17 -0.58
C TYR A 318 -17.02 7.52 -1.82
N ILE A 319 -18.33 7.50 -1.65
CA ILE A 319 -19.29 8.05 -2.62
C ILE A 319 -19.93 9.31 -2.02
N SER A 320 -19.92 10.39 -2.77
CA SER A 320 -20.46 11.69 -2.36
C SER A 320 -21.80 11.92 -3.03
N ILE A 321 -22.85 12.11 -2.25
CA ILE A 321 -24.23 12.30 -2.76
C ILE A 321 -24.90 13.51 -2.11
N ASP A 322 -25.58 14.32 -2.90
CA ASP A 322 -26.42 15.41 -2.44
C ASP A 322 -27.76 14.85 -1.92
N LEU A 323 -28.01 15.02 -0.62
CA LEU A 323 -29.22 14.53 0.07
C LEU A 323 -30.46 15.38 -0.22
N GLN A 324 -30.30 16.52 -0.91
CA GLN A 324 -31.41 17.38 -1.36
C GLN A 324 -31.97 16.91 -2.72
N ARG A 325 -31.38 15.88 -3.33
CA ARG A 325 -31.86 15.27 -4.58
C ARG A 325 -33.03 14.33 -4.36
N ASP A 326 -33.51 13.73 -5.43
CA ASP A 326 -34.58 12.75 -5.44
C ASP A 326 -34.33 11.62 -4.42
N GLU A 327 -35.28 11.38 -3.55
CA GLU A 327 -35.21 10.36 -2.50
C GLU A 327 -35.00 8.95 -3.07
N ALA A 328 -35.54 8.66 -4.26
CA ALA A 328 -35.31 7.38 -4.93
C ALA A 328 -33.85 7.19 -5.34
N LEU A 329 -33.19 8.25 -5.82
CA LEU A 329 -31.76 8.22 -6.15
C LEU A 329 -30.91 7.99 -4.89
N VAL A 330 -31.18 8.73 -3.81
CA VAL A 330 -30.47 8.60 -2.53
C VAL A 330 -30.65 7.17 -1.99
N SER A 331 -31.88 6.66 -1.96
CA SER A 331 -32.17 5.30 -1.51
C SER A 331 -31.42 4.24 -2.33
N ARG A 332 -31.40 4.37 -3.65
CA ARG A 332 -30.68 3.46 -4.55
C ARG A 332 -29.18 3.44 -4.27
N VAL A 333 -28.54 4.60 -4.09
CA VAL A 333 -27.11 4.67 -3.75
C VAL A 333 -26.83 3.96 -2.41
N LEU A 334 -27.65 4.20 -1.40
CA LEU A 334 -27.51 3.58 -0.09
C LEU A 334 -27.71 2.05 -0.13
N GLN A 335 -28.60 1.55 -1.00
CA GLN A 335 -28.81 0.11 -1.22
C GLN A 335 -27.62 -0.55 -1.91
N HIS A 336 -26.96 0.15 -2.83
CA HIS A 336 -25.89 -0.41 -3.64
C HIS A 336 -24.48 -0.01 -3.18
N ARG A 337 -24.35 0.72 -2.07
CA ARG A 337 -23.06 1.28 -1.64
C ARG A 337 -21.97 0.24 -1.35
N GLY A 338 -22.34 -1.00 -1.10
CA GLY A 338 -21.39 -2.07 -0.77
C GLY A 338 -20.59 -1.73 0.48
N ARG A 339 -19.28 -1.64 0.33
CA ARG A 339 -18.35 -1.25 1.40
C ARG A 339 -17.82 0.18 1.24
N SER A 340 -18.26 0.91 0.21
CA SER A 340 -17.94 2.33 0.08
C SER A 340 -18.67 3.12 1.17
N LYS A 341 -17.97 4.09 1.75
CA LYS A 341 -18.55 5.02 2.71
C LYS A 341 -19.34 6.11 1.99
N VAL A 342 -20.42 6.58 2.58
CA VAL A 342 -21.29 7.61 2.00
C VAL A 342 -21.05 8.94 2.67
N ILE A 343 -20.69 9.96 1.86
CA ILE A 343 -20.65 11.37 2.26
C ILE A 343 -21.97 11.99 1.83
N GLY A 344 -22.85 12.26 2.79
CA GLY A 344 -24.11 12.95 2.54
C GLY A 344 -23.91 14.46 2.54
N ASN A 345 -24.18 15.10 1.39
CA ASN A 345 -23.97 16.52 1.21
C ASN A 345 -25.25 17.33 1.36
N TYR A 346 -25.13 18.52 1.94
CA TYR A 346 -26.08 19.61 1.87
C TYR A 346 -25.40 20.86 1.33
N TRP A 347 -25.90 21.36 0.21
CA TRP A 347 -25.39 22.53 -0.47
C TRP A 347 -26.36 23.68 -0.31
N TYR A 348 -25.97 24.71 0.42
CA TYR A 348 -26.81 25.89 0.66
C TYR A 348 -26.30 27.04 -0.23
N MET A 349 -26.85 27.10 -1.46
CA MET A 349 -26.43 28.03 -2.49
C MET A 349 -27.49 29.12 -2.70
N GLY A 350 -27.08 30.38 -2.86
CA GLY A 350 -27.92 31.51 -3.23
C GLY A 350 -28.42 32.39 -2.09
N PHE A 351 -29.22 33.40 -2.47
CA PHE A 351 -29.82 34.34 -1.52
C PHE A 351 -30.89 33.64 -0.66
N GLY A 352 -30.73 33.70 0.66
CA GLY A 352 -31.62 33.02 1.61
C GLY A 352 -31.13 31.64 2.05
N ALA A 353 -29.89 31.28 1.74
CA ALA A 353 -29.27 30.06 2.29
C ALA A 353 -29.35 30.04 3.81
N LEU A 354 -29.62 28.85 4.38
CA LEU A 354 -29.68 28.66 5.84
C LEU A 354 -28.42 29.16 6.52
N THR A 355 -28.56 29.85 7.62
CA THR A 355 -27.43 30.25 8.47
C THR A 355 -27.01 29.11 9.39
N TRP A 356 -25.81 29.15 9.96
CA TRP A 356 -25.38 28.14 10.94
C TRP A 356 -26.20 28.14 12.24
N GLN A 357 -26.93 29.22 12.48
CA GLN A 357 -27.82 29.35 13.64
C GLN A 357 -29.22 28.76 13.42
N ASP A 358 -29.59 28.43 12.20
CA ASP A 358 -30.89 27.87 11.84
C ASP A 358 -31.01 26.42 12.38
N GLU A 359 -32.12 26.11 13.03
CA GLU A 359 -32.44 24.79 13.58
C GLU A 359 -32.50 23.70 12.51
N ARG A 360 -32.91 24.04 11.30
CA ARG A 360 -32.97 23.11 10.15
C ARG A 360 -31.59 22.51 9.83
N GLN A 361 -30.47 23.13 10.22
CA GLN A 361 -29.15 22.55 10.07
C GLN A 361 -28.96 21.29 10.93
N LEU A 362 -29.48 21.30 12.16
CA LEU A 362 -29.49 20.12 13.04
C LEU A 362 -30.43 19.02 12.52
N GLU A 363 -31.57 19.41 11.96
CA GLU A 363 -32.53 18.46 11.38
C GLU A 363 -31.93 17.76 10.15
N ASN A 364 -31.26 18.51 9.28
CA ASN A 364 -30.55 17.98 8.12
C ASN A 364 -29.44 16.99 8.55
N TYR A 365 -28.67 17.34 9.57
CA TYR A 365 -27.66 16.42 10.11
C TYR A 365 -28.31 15.13 10.67
N ARG A 366 -29.39 15.24 11.44
CA ARG A 366 -30.13 14.06 11.94
C ARG A 366 -30.68 13.20 10.80
N SER A 367 -31.17 13.82 9.73
CA SER A 367 -31.64 13.11 8.54
C SER A 367 -30.52 12.32 7.87
N ALA A 368 -29.34 12.93 7.70
CA ALA A 368 -28.17 12.22 7.16
C ALA A 368 -27.73 11.06 8.07
N GLN A 369 -27.73 11.26 9.40
CA GLN A 369 -27.42 10.21 10.37
C GLN A 369 -28.44 9.06 10.28
N ALA A 370 -29.72 9.36 10.21
CA ALA A 370 -30.81 8.36 10.09
C ALA A 370 -30.72 7.57 8.78
N LEU A 371 -30.30 8.19 7.68
CA LEU A 371 -30.04 7.53 6.40
C LEU A 371 -28.80 6.62 6.44
N GLY A 372 -27.96 6.72 7.48
CA GLY A 372 -26.77 5.91 7.63
C GLY A 372 -25.57 6.43 6.80
N CYS A 373 -25.47 7.74 6.61
CA CYS A 373 -24.27 8.37 6.03
C CYS A 373 -23.08 8.20 6.98
N ASP A 374 -21.91 7.92 6.42
CA ASP A 374 -20.67 7.74 7.19
C ASP A 374 -19.98 9.07 7.51
N VAL A 375 -20.23 10.10 6.68
CA VAL A 375 -19.76 11.48 6.86
C VAL A 375 -20.90 12.42 6.44
N VAL A 376 -21.09 13.51 7.14
CA VAL A 376 -22.01 14.57 6.74
C VAL A 376 -21.22 15.78 6.29
N ARG A 377 -21.50 16.28 5.07
CA ARG A 377 -20.88 17.49 4.54
C ARG A 377 -21.92 18.58 4.35
N MET A 378 -21.70 19.71 4.98
CA MET A 378 -22.57 20.88 4.93
C MET A 378 -21.79 22.09 4.42
N VAL A 379 -22.12 22.56 3.21
CA VAL A 379 -21.39 23.66 2.56
C VAL A 379 -22.37 24.80 2.32
N ARG A 380 -22.01 25.97 2.77
CA ARG A 380 -22.81 27.16 2.63
C ARG A 380 -22.09 28.20 1.79
N PHE A 381 -22.74 28.71 0.76
CA PHE A 381 -22.24 29.83 -0.02
C PHE A 381 -22.63 31.16 0.64
N CYS A 382 -21.66 31.99 0.91
CA CYS A 382 -21.85 33.30 1.52
C CYS A 382 -21.35 34.42 0.62
N THR A 383 -22.16 35.45 0.42
CA THR A 383 -21.78 36.68 -0.28
C THR A 383 -21.03 37.67 0.66
N ASN A 384 -21.24 37.56 1.94
CA ASN A 384 -20.56 38.34 2.98
C ASN A 384 -19.84 37.39 3.94
N ASP A 385 -18.75 37.86 4.56
CA ASP A 385 -18.07 37.09 5.61
C ASP A 385 -19.05 36.77 6.75
N SER A 386 -19.37 35.53 6.93
CA SER A 386 -20.05 35.05 8.11
C SER A 386 -19.02 34.95 9.26
N PRO A 387 -19.34 35.43 10.48
CA PRO A 387 -18.46 35.22 11.59
C PRO A 387 -18.13 33.74 11.79
N ALA A 388 -16.84 33.40 11.88
CA ALA A 388 -16.38 32.04 12.13
C ALA A 388 -17.01 31.43 13.40
N GLU A 389 -17.35 32.29 14.35
CA GLU A 389 -18.01 31.93 15.61
C GLU A 389 -19.34 31.20 15.42
N TYR A 390 -20.12 31.51 14.38
CA TYR A 390 -21.42 30.83 14.13
C TYR A 390 -21.22 29.37 13.74
N LEU A 391 -20.20 29.05 12.98
CA LEU A 391 -19.88 27.66 12.65
C LEU A 391 -19.38 26.91 13.89
N GLU A 392 -18.54 27.53 14.69
CA GLU A 392 -18.06 26.93 15.96
C GLU A 392 -19.22 26.71 16.93
N GLU A 393 -20.13 27.66 17.06
CA GLU A 393 -21.33 27.53 17.87
C GLU A 393 -22.23 26.37 17.39
N PHE A 394 -22.43 26.26 16.07
CA PHE A 394 -23.15 25.13 15.48
C PHE A 394 -22.48 23.80 15.80
N GLN A 395 -21.15 23.70 15.66
CA GLN A 395 -20.41 22.48 15.98
C GLN A 395 -20.53 22.12 17.47
N LYS A 396 -20.43 23.07 18.38
CA LYS A 396 -20.66 22.87 19.83
C LYS A 396 -22.09 22.42 20.13
N ARG A 397 -23.09 23.10 19.54
CA ARG A 397 -24.50 22.74 19.67
C ARG A 397 -24.76 21.31 19.19
N LEU A 398 -24.20 20.91 18.05
CA LEU A 398 -24.30 19.57 17.52
C LEU A 398 -23.65 18.54 18.46
N GLN A 399 -22.48 18.83 19.02
CA GLN A 399 -21.83 17.94 19.97
C GLN A 399 -22.68 17.66 21.21
N HIS A 400 -23.38 18.67 21.73
CA HIS A 400 -24.23 18.54 22.92
C HIS A 400 -25.61 17.93 22.62
N THR A 401 -26.15 18.14 21.41
CA THR A 401 -27.54 17.77 21.08
C THR A 401 -27.65 16.40 20.46
N ILE A 402 -26.63 15.93 19.74
CA ILE A 402 -26.66 14.66 19.02
C ILE A 402 -25.88 13.59 19.80
N PRO A 403 -26.51 12.46 20.17
CA PRO A 403 -25.83 11.37 20.88
C PRO A 403 -24.83 10.63 20.00
N ASP A 404 -23.81 10.03 20.60
CA ASP A 404 -22.89 9.12 19.92
C ASP A 404 -23.55 7.72 19.70
N PRO A 405 -23.18 6.97 18.65
CA PRO A 405 -22.22 7.35 17.60
C PRO A 405 -22.80 8.31 16.57
N LYS A 406 -22.06 9.36 16.26
CA LYS A 406 -22.44 10.35 15.24
C LYS A 406 -21.41 10.39 14.10
N PRO A 407 -21.85 10.56 12.84
CA PRO A 407 -20.95 10.69 11.72
C PRO A 407 -20.08 11.96 11.83
N PRO A 408 -18.79 11.93 11.42
CA PRO A 408 -17.98 13.14 11.34
C PRO A 408 -18.62 14.22 10.48
N LEU A 409 -18.49 15.49 10.92
CA LEU A 409 -19.04 16.64 10.22
C LEU A 409 -17.92 17.38 9.45
N VAL A 410 -18.12 17.55 8.15
CA VAL A 410 -17.37 18.47 7.28
C VAL A 410 -18.24 19.70 7.05
N ALA A 411 -17.93 20.83 7.67
CA ALA A 411 -18.73 22.03 7.54
C ALA A 411 -17.85 23.24 7.26
N TYR A 412 -18.20 24.04 6.25
CA TYR A 412 -17.49 25.26 5.92
C TYR A 412 -18.36 26.23 5.12
N ASP A 413 -18.01 27.51 5.26
CA ASP A 413 -18.52 28.56 4.42
C ASP A 413 -17.64 28.69 3.18
N PHE A 414 -18.29 28.84 2.04
CA PHE A 414 -17.69 29.12 0.77
C PHE A 414 -18.03 30.56 0.38
N SER A 415 -17.03 31.43 0.20
CA SER A 415 -17.22 32.84 -0.08
C SER A 415 -16.25 33.33 -1.13
N VAL A 416 -16.69 34.29 -1.96
CA VAL A 416 -15.84 34.99 -2.96
C VAL A 416 -14.68 35.74 -2.28
N LEU A 417 -14.81 36.07 -1.00
CA LEU A 417 -13.84 36.81 -0.18
C LEU A 417 -13.11 35.90 0.83
N GLY A 418 -13.50 34.64 0.96
CA GLY A 418 -13.19 33.81 2.11
C GLY A 418 -11.91 33.00 1.99
N VAL A 419 -10.78 33.55 2.40
CA VAL A 419 -9.54 32.82 2.67
C VAL A 419 -9.57 32.10 4.04
N ARG A 420 -10.57 32.36 4.89
CA ARG A 420 -10.58 31.91 6.30
C ARG A 420 -11.19 30.55 6.58
N THR A 421 -12.02 30.03 5.70
CA THR A 421 -12.81 28.82 5.93
C THR A 421 -12.07 27.48 5.88
N PRO A 422 -10.97 27.26 5.13
CA PRO A 422 -10.23 26.02 5.19
C PRO A 422 -9.67 25.71 6.59
N LEU A 423 -9.42 26.73 7.39
CA LEU A 423 -8.91 26.58 8.77
C LEU A 423 -9.97 26.15 9.77
N GLN A 424 -11.24 26.39 9.48
CA GLN A 424 -12.37 25.96 10.30
C GLN A 424 -12.73 24.50 10.06
N THR A 425 -12.41 23.99 8.87
CA THR A 425 -12.69 22.62 8.45
C THR A 425 -11.54 21.72 8.87
N ARG A 426 -11.74 20.96 9.94
CA ARG A 426 -10.70 20.09 10.49
C ARG A 426 -10.52 18.78 9.78
N ILE A 427 -11.49 18.33 8.99
CA ILE A 427 -11.48 17.04 8.32
C ILE A 427 -11.92 17.19 6.87
N LEU A 428 -11.24 16.45 5.98
CA LEU A 428 -11.54 16.41 4.54
C LEU A 428 -11.69 17.82 3.91
N ALA A 429 -10.88 18.80 4.39
CA ALA A 429 -10.91 20.15 3.85
C ALA A 429 -10.51 20.13 2.36
N PRO A 430 -11.26 20.82 1.48
CA PRO A 430 -10.95 20.84 0.07
C PRO A 430 -9.67 21.64 -0.19
N VAL A 431 -8.77 21.09 -1.02
CA VAL A 431 -7.53 21.73 -1.47
C VAL A 431 -7.32 21.52 -2.95
N LYS A 432 -6.53 22.41 -3.58
CA LYS A 432 -6.10 22.31 -4.98
C LYS A 432 -4.65 21.86 -5.08
N HIS A 433 -4.26 21.39 -6.27
CA HIS A 433 -2.86 21.29 -6.64
C HIS A 433 -2.28 22.68 -6.93
N PRO A 434 -1.01 22.99 -6.60
CA PRO A 434 -0.42 24.29 -6.91
C PRO A 434 -0.54 24.68 -8.37
N ASP A 435 -0.34 23.77 -9.31
CA ASP A 435 -0.42 24.03 -10.75
C ASP A 435 -1.84 24.33 -11.26
N MET A 436 -2.87 24.05 -10.41
CA MET A 436 -4.27 24.33 -10.69
C MET A 436 -4.77 25.65 -10.10
N GLU A 437 -3.89 26.51 -9.60
CA GLU A 437 -4.28 27.80 -8.97
C GLU A 437 -5.02 28.73 -9.93
N ASN A 438 -4.69 28.68 -11.21
CA ASN A 438 -5.32 29.51 -12.27
C ASN A 438 -6.61 28.91 -12.83
N GLU A 439 -7.01 27.73 -12.43
CA GLU A 439 -8.23 27.09 -12.89
C GLU A 439 -9.45 27.86 -12.33
N ARG A 440 -10.35 28.24 -13.24
CA ARG A 440 -11.65 28.84 -12.90
C ARG A 440 -12.58 27.78 -12.30
N ASP A 441 -12.21 27.27 -11.15
CA ASP A 441 -13.16 26.51 -10.32
C ASP A 441 -14.13 27.50 -9.67
N HIS A 442 -15.41 27.13 -9.60
CA HIS A 442 -16.41 27.89 -8.86
C HIS A 442 -16.04 27.98 -7.36
N LEU A 443 -15.10 27.14 -6.89
CA LEU A 443 -14.46 27.20 -5.59
C LEU A 443 -13.11 27.96 -5.62
N ALA A 444 -13.07 29.13 -6.28
CA ALA A 444 -11.84 29.93 -6.46
C ALA A 444 -11.06 30.29 -5.19
N THR A 445 -11.63 30.02 -4.02
CA THR A 445 -11.08 30.33 -2.70
C THR A 445 -10.37 29.17 -2.03
N VAL A 446 -10.26 28.00 -2.69
CA VAL A 446 -9.57 26.83 -2.12
C VAL A 446 -8.07 26.99 -2.29
N SER A 447 -7.33 27.01 -1.18
CA SER A 447 -5.87 27.10 -1.16
C SER A 447 -5.22 25.79 -1.63
N SER A 448 -3.97 25.87 -2.06
CA SER A 448 -3.18 24.65 -2.30
C SER A 448 -2.86 23.93 -0.99
N TYR A 449 -2.62 22.63 -1.07
CA TYR A 449 -2.35 21.79 0.11
C TYR A 449 -1.18 22.30 0.96
N PRO A 450 0.01 22.63 0.41
CA PRO A 450 1.11 23.12 1.23
C PRO A 450 0.78 24.43 1.95
N HIS A 451 0.15 25.38 1.26
CA HIS A 451 -0.24 26.65 1.88
C HIS A 451 -1.30 26.48 2.97
N SER A 452 -2.27 25.61 2.76
CA SER A 452 -3.28 25.31 3.80
C SER A 452 -2.63 24.73 5.05
N PHE A 453 -1.61 23.90 4.90
CA PHE A 453 -0.88 23.30 5.99
C PHE A 453 0.02 24.33 6.71
N GLU A 454 0.73 25.16 5.94
CA GLU A 454 1.56 26.27 6.47
C GLU A 454 0.73 27.24 7.35
N LEU A 455 -0.50 27.55 6.92
CA LEU A 455 -1.40 28.43 7.68
C LEU A 455 -1.72 27.88 9.08
N LEU A 456 -1.80 26.55 9.27
CA LEU A 456 -2.02 25.98 10.61
C LEU A 456 -0.88 26.31 11.59
N PHE A 457 0.36 26.31 11.10
CA PHE A 457 1.52 26.72 11.92
C PHE A 457 1.56 28.22 12.15
N ARG A 458 1.26 29.03 11.14
CA ARG A 458 1.20 30.50 11.24
C ARG A 458 0.12 30.97 12.21
N GLN A 459 -0.94 30.20 12.39
CA GLN A 459 -2.04 30.52 13.33
C GLN A 459 -1.89 29.76 14.66
N PHE A 460 -0.75 29.15 14.94
CA PHE A 460 -0.48 28.41 16.18
C PHE A 460 -1.46 27.27 16.47
N LEU A 461 -2.13 26.76 15.42
CA LEU A 461 -2.97 25.57 15.50
C LEU A 461 -2.13 24.29 15.53
N LEU A 462 -0.94 24.31 14.93
CA LEU A 462 0.11 23.30 15.03
C LEU A 462 1.41 23.97 15.46
N ASP A 463 2.32 23.20 16.05
CA ASP A 463 3.57 23.70 16.60
C ASP A 463 4.79 23.14 15.85
N PRO A 464 5.85 23.95 15.63
CA PRO A 464 7.13 23.46 15.13
C PRO A 464 7.72 22.44 16.11
N LEU A 465 8.10 21.25 15.61
CA LEU A 465 8.66 20.20 16.44
C LEU A 465 10.05 19.79 15.96
N GLN A 466 10.80 19.21 16.87
CA GLN A 466 12.14 18.69 16.63
C GLN A 466 12.11 17.17 16.64
N TYR A 467 12.62 16.58 15.57
CA TYR A 467 12.74 15.14 15.40
C TYR A 467 14.21 14.73 15.35
N TYR A 468 14.49 13.50 15.72
CA TYR A 468 15.85 13.04 15.87
C TYR A 468 16.10 11.65 15.32
N VAL A 469 17.33 11.38 14.92
CA VAL A 469 17.87 10.02 14.89
C VAL A 469 18.95 9.92 15.98
N LEU A 470 18.76 8.97 16.88
CA LEU A 470 19.56 8.79 18.11
C LEU A 470 20.24 7.43 18.12
N GLY A 471 21.51 7.42 18.46
CA GLY A 471 22.35 6.22 18.58
C GLY A 471 23.82 6.57 18.73
N SER A 472 24.66 5.60 18.98
CA SER A 472 26.09 5.84 19.23
C SER A 472 26.83 6.40 18.00
N ASN A 473 26.36 6.07 16.80
CA ASN A 473 26.99 6.50 15.55
C ASN A 473 25.94 6.84 14.49
N VAL A 474 25.51 8.10 14.45
CA VAL A 474 24.44 8.61 13.57
C VAL A 474 24.87 9.77 12.67
N SER A 475 26.14 10.20 12.73
CA SER A 475 26.65 11.38 12.01
C SER A 475 26.53 11.28 10.48
N TYR A 476 26.45 10.08 9.94
CA TYR A 476 26.32 9.79 8.51
C TYR A 476 24.89 9.49 8.08
N SER A 477 23.92 9.61 8.99
CA SER A 477 22.52 9.28 8.72
C SER A 477 21.97 10.13 7.57
N LEU A 478 21.29 9.49 6.64
CA LEU A 478 20.56 10.13 5.53
C LEU A 478 19.18 10.66 5.96
N SER A 479 18.70 10.28 7.16
CA SER A 479 17.38 10.66 7.65
C SER A 479 17.17 12.18 7.74
N PRO A 480 18.14 13.00 8.22
CA PRO A 480 17.97 14.45 8.25
C PRO A 480 17.68 15.07 6.88
N ALA A 481 18.40 14.64 5.84
CA ALA A 481 18.20 15.14 4.48
C ALA A 481 16.83 14.72 3.93
N MET A 482 16.43 13.46 4.10
CA MET A 482 15.17 12.94 3.60
C MET A 482 13.96 13.60 4.28
N HIS A 483 13.99 13.68 5.62
CA HIS A 483 12.90 14.30 6.40
C HIS A 483 12.86 15.82 6.17
N GLY A 484 14.01 16.50 6.13
CA GLY A 484 14.09 17.92 5.82
C GLY A 484 13.44 18.25 4.49
N ALA A 485 13.81 17.54 3.41
CA ALA A 485 13.20 17.73 2.10
C ALA A 485 11.68 17.45 2.10
N ALA A 486 11.22 16.47 2.89
CA ALA A 486 9.79 16.19 3.02
C ALA A 486 9.05 17.29 3.79
N TYR A 487 9.67 17.86 4.83
CA TYR A 487 9.12 19.01 5.55
C TYR A 487 9.04 20.26 4.66
N ASP A 488 10.11 20.55 3.91
CA ASP A 488 10.12 21.67 2.96
C ASP A 488 9.04 21.52 1.90
N HIS A 489 8.87 20.30 1.36
CA HIS A 489 7.83 19.99 0.35
C HIS A 489 6.41 20.25 0.88
N ALA A 490 6.17 19.98 2.16
CA ALA A 490 4.88 20.14 2.81
C ALA A 490 4.73 21.49 3.54
N LEU A 491 5.73 22.38 3.47
CA LEU A 491 5.80 23.65 4.21
C LEU A 491 5.60 23.48 5.73
N MET A 492 6.18 22.41 6.29
CA MET A 492 6.19 22.13 7.73
C MET A 492 7.45 22.73 8.38
N PRO A 493 7.36 23.59 9.40
CA PRO A 493 8.53 24.19 10.06
C PRO A 493 9.17 23.24 11.08
N HIS A 494 9.22 21.95 10.79
CA HIS A 494 9.86 20.93 11.61
C HIS A 494 11.36 20.84 11.31
N THR A 495 12.12 20.30 12.26
CA THR A 495 13.54 19.99 12.07
C THR A 495 13.83 18.53 12.36
N PHE A 496 14.78 17.95 11.65
CA PHE A 496 15.25 16.58 11.88
C PHE A 496 16.77 16.58 12.05
N GLN A 497 17.27 16.05 13.15
CA GLN A 497 18.69 16.10 13.50
C GLN A 497 19.25 14.71 13.82
N ALA A 498 20.51 14.48 13.44
CA ALA A 498 21.27 13.32 13.86
C ALA A 498 22.12 13.68 15.10
N VAL A 499 21.79 13.10 16.25
CA VAL A 499 22.48 13.38 17.50
C VAL A 499 23.11 12.10 18.03
N PRO A 500 24.46 12.04 18.07
CA PRO A 500 25.16 10.92 18.69
C PRO A 500 24.81 10.83 20.17
N CYS A 501 24.36 9.67 20.59
CA CYS A 501 23.91 9.40 21.94
C CYS A 501 24.34 7.98 22.33
N SER A 502 25.03 7.82 23.46
CA SER A 502 25.56 6.53 23.89
C SER A 502 24.86 5.95 25.13
N THR A 503 24.08 6.77 25.86
CA THR A 503 23.40 6.38 27.09
C THR A 503 21.90 6.67 27.05
N LEU A 504 21.10 5.92 27.81
CA LEU A 504 19.67 6.16 27.94
C LEU A 504 19.36 7.50 28.63
N ASP A 505 20.23 7.95 29.54
CA ASP A 505 20.05 9.24 30.21
C ASP A 505 20.15 10.42 29.24
N SER A 506 21.14 10.41 28.34
CA SER A 506 21.27 11.42 27.29
C SER A 506 20.05 11.43 26.35
N LEU A 507 19.51 10.26 26.06
CA LEU A 507 18.29 10.11 25.27
C LEU A 507 17.10 10.69 26.03
N GLY A 508 16.97 10.40 27.33
CA GLY A 508 15.91 10.94 28.18
C GLY A 508 15.91 12.47 28.25
N GLN A 509 17.08 13.11 28.31
CA GLN A 509 17.20 14.57 28.27
C GLN A 509 16.66 15.18 26.98
N ILE A 510 16.93 14.58 25.82
CA ILE A 510 16.41 15.05 24.54
C ILE A 510 14.89 14.87 24.49
N CYS A 511 14.37 13.73 24.95
CA CYS A 511 12.95 13.41 24.92
C CYS A 511 12.11 14.26 25.89
N SER A 512 12.71 14.91 26.89
CA SER A 512 12.02 15.76 27.87
C SER A 512 11.69 17.16 27.36
N SER A 513 12.16 17.54 26.17
CA SER A 513 11.85 18.86 25.59
C SER A 513 10.38 18.94 25.16
N ASP A 514 9.72 20.06 25.44
CA ASP A 514 8.35 20.33 24.99
C ASP A 514 8.21 20.30 23.46
N SER A 515 9.26 20.65 22.72
CA SER A 515 9.32 20.60 21.26
C SER A 515 9.69 19.22 20.70
N PHE A 516 9.91 18.21 21.54
CA PHE A 516 10.24 16.87 21.08
C PHE A 516 9.08 16.26 20.30
N GLY A 517 9.26 16.01 18.99
CA GLY A 517 8.25 15.43 18.11
C GLY A 517 8.32 13.91 18.01
N GLY A 518 9.53 13.35 18.22
CA GLY A 518 9.79 11.92 18.11
C GLY A 518 11.24 11.62 17.72
N ALA A 519 11.65 10.37 17.82
CA ALA A 519 12.98 9.94 17.47
C ALA A 519 13.01 8.58 16.76
N CYS A 520 13.88 8.46 15.76
CA CYS A 520 14.35 7.19 15.23
C CYS A 520 15.51 6.68 16.09
N LEU A 521 15.46 5.42 16.50
CA LEU A 521 16.49 4.78 17.32
C LEU A 521 17.32 3.81 16.52
N THR A 522 18.63 3.85 16.72
CA THR A 522 19.57 2.86 16.21
C THR A 522 20.33 2.18 17.36
N ALA A 523 21.35 1.41 17.06
CA ALA A 523 22.14 0.75 18.09
C ALA A 523 22.77 1.77 19.07
N PRO A 524 22.76 1.48 20.40
CA PRO A 524 22.34 0.22 21.06
C PRO A 524 20.87 0.22 21.54
N PHE A 525 20.07 1.24 21.26
CA PHE A 525 18.83 1.53 21.98
C PHE A 525 17.60 0.69 21.59
N LYS A 526 17.56 0.07 20.42
CA LYS A 526 16.36 -0.61 19.89
C LYS A 526 15.71 -1.62 20.84
N VAL A 527 16.49 -2.28 21.66
CA VAL A 527 16.02 -3.24 22.69
C VAL A 527 16.04 -2.60 24.08
N ALA A 528 17.07 -1.81 24.38
CA ALA A 528 17.27 -1.22 25.70
C ALA A 528 16.13 -0.25 26.10
N ILE A 529 15.47 0.39 25.14
CA ILE A 529 14.38 1.35 25.39
C ILE A 529 13.06 0.70 25.86
N LEU A 530 12.86 -0.61 25.61
CA LEU A 530 11.58 -1.29 25.85
C LEU A 530 11.00 -1.13 27.25
N PRO A 531 11.79 -1.18 28.35
CA PRO A 531 11.27 -0.99 29.71
C PRO A 531 10.78 0.46 30.00
N HIS A 532 11.22 1.43 29.20
CA HIS A 532 10.92 2.86 29.38
C HIS A 532 9.71 3.34 28.58
N LEU A 533 9.01 2.41 27.88
CA LEU A 533 7.86 2.73 27.05
C LEU A 533 6.57 2.26 27.70
N LYS A 534 5.62 3.17 27.88
CA LYS A 534 4.29 2.86 28.43
C LYS A 534 3.46 2.03 27.47
N ALA A 535 3.50 2.35 26.19
CA ALA A 535 2.76 1.67 25.15
C ALA A 535 3.65 1.31 23.96
N LYS A 536 3.34 0.19 23.34
CA LYS A 536 4.05 -0.32 22.15
C LYS A 536 3.05 -0.82 21.14
N SER A 537 3.37 -0.68 19.86
CA SER A 537 2.58 -1.32 18.81
C SER A 537 2.61 -2.84 18.97
N HIS A 538 1.60 -3.51 18.42
CA HIS A 538 1.57 -4.98 18.37
C HIS A 538 2.83 -5.55 17.68
N HIS A 539 3.29 -4.88 16.61
CA HIS A 539 4.49 -5.26 15.89
C HIS A 539 5.75 -5.12 16.73
N ALA A 540 5.95 -3.97 17.38
CA ALA A 540 7.10 -3.74 18.26
C ALA A 540 7.14 -4.76 19.42
N THR A 541 5.97 -5.12 19.95
CA THR A 541 5.84 -6.14 21.00
C THR A 541 6.24 -7.54 20.48
N ALA A 542 5.74 -7.92 19.30
CA ALA A 542 6.08 -9.20 18.68
C ALA A 542 7.57 -9.30 18.30
N ILE A 543 8.14 -8.22 17.79
CA ILE A 543 9.55 -8.14 17.40
C ILE A 543 10.48 -8.13 18.63
N GLY A 544 10.03 -7.50 19.72
CA GLY A 544 10.87 -7.28 20.91
C GLY A 544 11.98 -6.25 20.64
N ALA A 545 11.71 -5.26 19.76
CA ALA A 545 12.60 -4.14 19.47
C ALA A 545 11.80 -2.95 18.93
N VAL A 546 12.26 -1.73 19.22
CA VAL A 546 11.66 -0.46 18.82
C VAL A 546 12.69 0.37 18.08
N ASN A 547 12.32 0.96 16.95
CA ASN A 547 13.18 1.90 16.21
C ASN A 547 12.57 3.29 16.06
N VAL A 548 11.30 3.50 16.46
CA VAL A 548 10.64 4.82 16.48
C VAL A 548 9.99 5.03 17.84
N VAL A 549 10.23 6.19 18.45
CA VAL A 549 9.64 6.62 19.72
C VAL A 549 8.87 7.91 19.49
N LEU A 550 7.62 7.94 19.96
CA LEU A 550 6.73 9.09 19.87
C LEU A 550 6.31 9.54 21.27
N PRO A 551 6.24 10.84 21.54
CA PRO A 551 5.72 11.35 22.80
C PRO A 551 4.20 11.15 22.88
N LEU A 552 3.71 10.72 24.01
CA LEU A 552 2.30 10.75 24.37
C LEU A 552 2.05 11.99 25.23
N ARG A 553 1.06 12.79 24.85
CA ARG A 553 0.70 14.05 25.54
C ARG A 553 -0.74 13.97 26.04
N GLY A 554 -0.99 14.54 27.21
CA GLY A 554 -2.31 14.51 27.84
C GLY A 554 -2.59 13.21 28.61
N HIS A 555 -3.72 13.18 29.30
CA HIS A 555 -4.13 12.07 30.16
C HIS A 555 -5.15 11.12 29.51
N THR A 556 -5.36 11.27 28.20
CA THR A 556 -6.28 10.39 27.46
C THR A 556 -5.67 8.99 27.25
N SER A 557 -6.50 7.97 27.30
CA SER A 557 -6.14 6.62 26.89
C SER A 557 -6.50 6.31 25.42
N ALA A 558 -7.19 7.25 24.75
CA ALA A 558 -7.65 7.05 23.39
C ALA A 558 -6.52 7.29 22.38
N ILE A 559 -6.19 6.27 21.61
CA ILE A 559 -5.14 6.31 20.58
C ILE A 559 -5.41 7.38 19.52
N LEU A 560 -6.67 7.61 19.19
CA LEU A 560 -7.06 8.63 18.22
C LEU A 560 -6.69 10.05 18.70
N ASP A 561 -6.86 10.35 20.00
CA ASP A 561 -6.47 11.63 20.55
C ASP A 561 -4.96 11.85 20.48
N HIS A 562 -4.19 10.81 20.80
CA HIS A 562 -2.72 10.85 20.65
C HIS A 562 -2.31 11.04 19.20
N ALA A 563 -2.97 10.36 18.26
CA ALA A 563 -2.70 10.52 16.83
C ALA A 563 -2.99 11.95 16.35
N ASN A 564 -4.07 12.57 16.85
CA ASN A 564 -4.47 13.91 16.48
C ASN A 564 -3.67 15.02 17.18
N SER A 565 -2.95 14.70 18.24
CA SER A 565 -2.07 15.64 18.98
C SER A 565 -0.60 15.59 18.55
N ARG A 566 -0.23 14.78 17.57
CA ARG A 566 1.18 14.58 17.16
C ARG A 566 1.94 15.84 16.78
N ASN A 567 1.27 16.80 16.13
CA ASN A 567 1.89 18.06 15.72
C ASN A 567 1.64 19.19 16.73
N LYS A 568 1.58 18.85 18.01
CA LYS A 568 1.47 19.80 19.14
C LYS A 568 2.69 19.69 20.03
N ALA A 569 3.21 20.83 20.47
CA ALA A 569 4.23 20.94 21.51
C ALA A 569 3.62 20.74 22.91
N GLY A 570 4.47 20.56 23.89
CA GLY A 570 4.12 20.40 25.29
C GLY A 570 4.80 19.21 25.96
N PRO A 571 4.73 19.08 27.26
CA PRO A 571 5.42 18.02 27.99
C PRO A 571 4.88 16.66 27.62
N ALA A 572 5.80 15.73 27.35
CA ALA A 572 5.45 14.33 27.17
C ALA A 572 5.10 13.71 28.52
N THR A 573 3.92 13.10 28.62
CA THR A 573 3.51 12.37 29.83
C THR A 573 4.08 10.95 29.82
N ASP A 574 4.27 10.38 28.62
CA ASP A 574 4.76 9.04 28.40
C ASP A 574 5.28 8.89 26.95
N PHE A 575 5.75 7.68 26.60
CA PHE A 575 6.25 7.38 25.28
C PHE A 575 5.59 6.14 24.68
N PHE A 576 5.33 6.21 23.37
CA PHE A 576 4.87 5.10 22.52
C PHE A 576 6.01 4.62 21.65
N GLY A 577 6.21 3.32 21.55
CA GLY A 577 7.23 2.70 20.72
C GLY A 577 6.67 1.91 19.54
N ASP A 578 7.27 2.07 18.37
CA ASP A 578 6.97 1.30 17.19
C ASP A 578 8.22 0.80 16.48
N ASN A 579 8.02 -0.05 15.48
CA ASN A 579 9.11 -0.60 14.69
C ASN A 579 8.76 -0.53 13.20
N THR A 580 9.47 0.29 12.44
CA THR A 580 9.34 0.44 10.99
C THR A 580 10.37 -0.38 10.19
N ASP A 581 11.34 -1.03 10.86
CA ASP A 581 12.35 -1.85 10.19
C ASP A 581 11.71 -3.04 9.46
N TRP A 582 10.76 -3.72 10.11
CA TRP A 582 10.15 -4.93 9.54
C TRP A 582 9.29 -4.65 8.30
N SER A 583 8.52 -3.58 8.31
CA SER A 583 7.63 -3.20 7.21
C SER A 583 8.44 -2.74 5.99
N SER A 584 9.52 -2.03 6.22
CA SER A 584 10.47 -1.62 5.17
C SER A 584 11.14 -2.82 4.52
N ILE A 585 11.63 -3.77 5.31
CA ILE A 585 12.17 -5.05 4.80
C ILE A 585 11.09 -5.80 4.01
N LEU A 586 9.88 -5.92 4.56
CA LEU A 586 8.76 -6.58 3.90
C LEU A 586 8.40 -5.92 2.56
N THR A 587 8.39 -4.59 2.51
CA THR A 587 8.12 -3.80 1.29
C THR A 587 9.18 -4.07 0.24
N CYS A 588 10.46 -4.06 0.61
CA CYS A 588 11.56 -4.39 -0.29
C CYS A 588 11.49 -5.85 -0.78
N LEU A 589 11.23 -6.80 0.10
CA LEU A 589 11.03 -8.20 -0.28
C LEU A 589 9.88 -8.39 -1.27
N ARG A 590 8.73 -7.75 -1.01
CA ARG A 590 7.56 -7.83 -1.90
C ARG A 590 7.83 -7.24 -3.28
N ARG A 591 8.53 -6.09 -3.35
CA ARG A 591 8.91 -5.47 -4.63
C ARG A 591 9.85 -6.33 -5.44
N ALA A 592 10.66 -7.04 -4.75
CA ALA A 592 11.73 -7.80 -5.30
C ALA A 592 11.30 -9.23 -5.70
N GLN A 593 10.25 -9.78 -5.11
CA GLN A 593 9.71 -11.09 -5.47
C GLN A 593 8.79 -11.00 -6.69
N SER A 594 8.97 -11.93 -7.62
CA SER A 594 7.96 -12.15 -8.66
C SER A 594 6.66 -12.68 -8.02
N PRO A 595 5.48 -12.22 -8.45
CA PRO A 595 4.21 -12.79 -7.99
C PRO A 595 4.09 -14.32 -8.20
N ARG A 596 4.86 -14.88 -9.14
CA ARG A 596 4.93 -16.33 -9.40
C ARG A 596 5.78 -17.10 -8.39
N ASN A 597 6.68 -16.41 -7.68
CA ASN A 597 7.56 -16.98 -6.65
C ASN A 597 7.01 -16.72 -5.25
N HIS A 598 5.72 -16.83 -5.10
CA HIS A 598 5.07 -16.62 -3.80
C HIS A 598 5.60 -17.60 -2.75
N VAL A 599 5.75 -17.06 -1.53
CA VAL A 599 6.16 -17.83 -0.36
C VAL A 599 5.17 -18.96 -0.08
N GLN A 600 5.67 -20.17 -0.10
CA GLN A 600 4.94 -21.38 0.30
C GLN A 600 5.32 -21.73 1.75
N PRO A 601 4.40 -21.61 2.73
CA PRO A 601 4.74 -21.73 4.16
C PRO A 601 5.48 -23.03 4.54
N SER A 602 5.12 -24.13 3.88
CA SER A 602 5.71 -25.44 4.15
C SER A 602 7.05 -25.71 3.44
N ARG A 603 7.38 -24.93 2.41
CA ARG A 603 8.53 -25.18 1.51
C ARG A 603 9.56 -24.07 1.53
N THR A 604 9.10 -22.81 1.42
CA THR A 604 10.00 -21.66 1.32
C THR A 604 10.85 -21.50 2.57
N THR A 605 12.14 -21.27 2.38
CA THR A 605 13.10 -21.11 3.45
C THR A 605 13.70 -19.71 3.42
N GLY A 606 13.73 -19.05 4.58
CA GLY A 606 14.42 -17.79 4.82
C GLY A 606 15.67 -18.00 5.66
N LEU A 607 16.72 -17.20 5.40
CA LEU A 607 17.94 -17.14 6.18
C LEU A 607 18.15 -15.72 6.69
N VAL A 608 18.31 -15.56 7.99
CA VAL A 608 18.67 -14.29 8.63
C VAL A 608 20.07 -14.40 9.22
N ILE A 609 20.92 -13.44 8.86
CA ILE A 609 22.30 -13.38 9.33
C ILE A 609 22.42 -12.25 10.35
N GLY A 610 22.67 -12.61 11.60
CA GLY A 610 22.70 -11.69 12.73
C GLY A 610 21.63 -12.04 13.79
N ALA A 611 21.76 -11.46 15.00
CA ALA A 611 20.84 -11.67 16.12
C ALA A 611 20.53 -10.38 16.91
N GLY A 612 20.69 -9.22 16.29
CA GLY A 612 20.34 -7.90 16.88
C GLY A 612 18.88 -7.50 16.65
N GLY A 613 18.53 -6.26 17.03
CA GLY A 613 17.18 -5.72 16.84
C GLY A 613 16.70 -5.74 15.39
N MET A 614 17.60 -5.51 14.42
CA MET A 614 17.29 -5.60 12.99
C MET A 614 17.00 -7.05 12.55
N ALA A 615 17.74 -8.03 13.07
CA ALA A 615 17.48 -9.44 12.77
C ALA A 615 16.11 -9.89 13.30
N ARG A 616 15.68 -9.38 14.46
CA ARG A 616 14.33 -9.59 14.98
C ARG A 616 13.26 -9.06 14.02
N ALA A 617 13.44 -7.83 13.51
CA ALA A 617 12.56 -7.24 12.50
C ALA A 617 12.54 -8.05 11.21
N ALA A 618 13.70 -8.56 10.75
CA ALA A 618 13.81 -9.39 9.56
C ALA A 618 13.06 -10.74 9.70
N ILE A 619 13.17 -11.40 10.84
CA ILE A 619 12.41 -12.64 11.14
C ILE A 619 10.92 -12.35 11.10
N TYR A 620 10.49 -11.27 11.74
CA TYR A 620 9.09 -10.86 11.73
C TYR A 620 8.58 -10.53 10.33
N ALA A 621 9.37 -9.84 9.50
CA ALA A 621 9.05 -9.57 8.10
C ALA A 621 8.88 -10.85 7.28
N LEU A 622 9.76 -11.83 7.43
CA LEU A 622 9.64 -13.14 6.79
C LEU A 622 8.37 -13.89 7.24
N TYR A 623 8.05 -13.83 8.53
CA TYR A 623 6.81 -14.40 9.06
C TYR A 623 5.57 -13.74 8.45
N GLN A 624 5.53 -12.41 8.36
CA GLN A 624 4.42 -11.66 7.76
C GLN A 624 4.30 -11.93 6.24
N LEU A 625 5.42 -12.21 5.59
CA LEU A 625 5.43 -12.64 4.18
C LEU A 625 4.85 -14.06 3.99
N GLY A 626 4.76 -14.83 5.07
CA GLY A 626 4.22 -16.20 5.08
C GLY A 626 5.27 -17.29 5.25
N CYS A 627 6.57 -16.96 5.36
CA CYS A 627 7.63 -17.94 5.59
C CYS A 627 7.49 -18.58 6.98
N ARG A 628 7.64 -19.92 7.06
CA ARG A 628 7.54 -20.68 8.31
C ARG A 628 8.77 -21.55 8.56
N ASN A 629 9.77 -21.51 7.67
CA ASN A 629 11.06 -22.16 7.87
C ASN A 629 12.14 -21.07 7.82
N ILE A 630 12.52 -20.54 8.98
CA ILE A 630 13.48 -19.45 9.11
C ILE A 630 14.73 -19.96 9.81
N PHE A 631 15.88 -19.82 9.16
CA PHE A 631 17.17 -20.14 9.73
C PHE A 631 17.89 -18.87 10.18
N ILE A 632 18.57 -18.95 11.31
CA ILE A 632 19.32 -17.83 11.89
C ILE A 632 20.78 -18.26 11.98
N TYR A 633 21.67 -17.46 11.41
CA TYR A 633 23.09 -17.58 11.59
C TYR A 633 23.65 -16.38 12.33
N ASN A 634 24.43 -16.60 13.39
CA ASN A 634 25.10 -15.53 14.12
C ASN A 634 26.44 -16.04 14.69
N ARG A 635 27.46 -15.17 14.68
CA ARG A 635 28.79 -15.49 15.23
C ARG A 635 28.72 -16.00 16.70
N THR A 636 27.85 -15.39 17.51
CA THR A 636 27.55 -15.83 18.87
C THR A 636 26.27 -16.66 18.83
N VAL A 637 26.39 -17.95 18.89
CA VAL A 637 25.29 -18.92 18.76
C VAL A 637 24.21 -18.71 19.83
N SER A 638 24.58 -18.43 21.08
CA SER A 638 23.66 -18.21 22.19
C SER A 638 22.67 -17.07 21.91
N ARG A 639 23.13 -15.95 21.33
CA ARG A 639 22.26 -14.84 20.93
C ARG A 639 21.26 -15.24 19.84
N ALA A 640 21.67 -16.09 18.90
CA ALA A 640 20.76 -16.62 17.88
C ALA A 640 19.71 -17.56 18.50
N GLN A 641 20.10 -18.35 19.48
CA GLN A 641 19.18 -19.24 20.22
C GLN A 641 18.14 -18.45 21.01
N GLU A 642 18.52 -17.37 21.69
CA GLU A 642 17.60 -16.47 22.40
C GLU A 642 16.56 -15.88 21.45
N VAL A 643 16.99 -15.42 20.26
CA VAL A 643 16.10 -14.87 19.25
C VAL A 643 15.18 -15.96 18.68
N ALA A 644 15.72 -17.15 18.41
CA ALA A 644 14.92 -18.27 17.92
C ALA A 644 13.86 -18.72 18.93
N ALA A 645 14.21 -18.82 20.21
CA ALA A 645 13.28 -19.15 21.29
C ALA A 645 12.14 -18.12 21.38
N HIS A 646 12.48 -16.81 21.42
CA HIS A 646 11.48 -15.73 21.45
C HIS A 646 10.44 -15.89 20.33
N PHE A 647 10.86 -16.11 19.09
CA PHE A 647 9.93 -16.21 17.97
C PHE A 647 9.20 -17.53 17.89
N ASN A 648 9.78 -18.62 18.35
CA ASN A 648 9.10 -19.91 18.45
C ASN A 648 7.98 -19.87 19.50
N ASP A 649 8.24 -19.30 20.69
CA ASP A 649 7.25 -19.11 21.73
C ASP A 649 6.12 -18.16 21.28
N TRP A 650 6.49 -17.05 20.65
CA TRP A 650 5.51 -16.12 20.08
C TRP A 650 4.64 -16.79 19.00
N ALA A 651 5.23 -17.56 18.08
CA ALA A 651 4.49 -18.24 17.02
C ALA A 651 3.54 -19.33 17.59
N ALA A 652 3.98 -20.04 18.64
CA ALA A 652 3.15 -21.01 19.34
C ALA A 652 1.95 -20.34 20.02
N ALA A 653 2.15 -19.18 20.68
CA ALA A 653 1.08 -18.40 21.29
C ALA A 653 0.06 -17.89 20.23
N GLN A 654 0.53 -17.43 19.06
CA GLN A 654 -0.36 -17.02 17.96
C GLN A 654 -1.19 -18.19 17.40
N ALA A 655 -0.57 -19.38 17.27
CA ALA A 655 -1.27 -20.58 16.82
C ALA A 655 -2.36 -21.03 17.83
N ALA A 656 -2.06 -20.97 19.11
CA ALA A 656 -3.01 -21.30 20.18
C ALA A 656 -4.20 -20.32 20.21
N ALA A 657 -3.93 -19.00 20.07
CA ALA A 657 -4.98 -17.97 19.99
C ALA A 657 -5.88 -18.16 18.76
N ALA A 658 -5.31 -18.52 17.61
CA ALA A 658 -6.08 -18.81 16.41
C ALA A 658 -6.96 -20.06 16.55
N ALA A 659 -6.49 -21.10 17.25
CA ALA A 659 -7.27 -22.32 17.51
C ALA A 659 -8.46 -22.07 18.45
N THR A 660 -8.29 -21.23 19.48
CA THR A 660 -9.39 -20.83 20.39
C THR A 660 -10.44 -19.97 19.71
N ALA A 661 -10.05 -19.09 18.78
CA ALA A 661 -10.99 -18.27 18.02
C ALA A 661 -11.87 -19.10 17.06
N THR A 662 -11.35 -20.22 16.52
CA THR A 662 -12.12 -21.15 15.67
C THR A 662 -13.09 -22.02 16.46
N VAL A 663 -12.86 -22.28 17.73
CA VAL A 663 -13.79 -23.05 18.60
C VAL A 663 -15.01 -22.22 19.03
N ASN A 664 -14.85 -20.88 19.15
CA ASN A 664 -15.93 -19.99 19.57
C ASN A 664 -16.79 -19.43 18.41
N GLY A 665 -16.39 -19.66 17.14
CA GLY A 665 -17.18 -19.32 15.95
C GLY A 665 -17.66 -20.60 15.27
N ALA A 666 -18.95 -20.89 15.35
CA ALA A 666 -19.58 -22.06 14.75
C ALA A 666 -19.33 -22.13 13.24
N ALA A 667 -18.28 -22.83 12.84
CA ALA A 667 -18.08 -23.34 11.50
C ALA A 667 -17.88 -24.84 11.62
N SER A 668 -18.80 -25.61 11.03
CA SER A 668 -18.79 -27.06 11.00
C SER A 668 -17.46 -27.63 10.54
N PRO A 669 -16.94 -28.68 11.19
CA PRO A 669 -15.72 -29.33 10.77
C PRO A 669 -15.96 -30.11 9.49
N THR A 670 -15.30 -29.75 8.40
CA THR A 670 -15.13 -30.65 7.26
C THR A 670 -14.25 -31.81 7.71
N THR A 671 -14.88 -32.94 7.84
CA THR A 671 -14.27 -34.27 8.08
C THR A 671 -13.23 -34.57 6.99
N GLY A 672 -11.99 -34.82 7.42
CA GLY A 672 -10.96 -35.39 6.52
C GLY A 672 -9.56 -35.31 7.10
N SER A 673 -9.23 -36.27 7.94
CA SER A 673 -8.01 -37.06 8.12
C SER A 673 -7.53 -37.12 9.56
N ASN A 674 -7.18 -38.34 9.95
CA ASN A 674 -6.74 -38.83 11.25
C ASN A 674 -5.76 -37.91 11.96
N GLY A 675 -6.18 -37.42 13.11
CA GLY A 675 -5.39 -36.58 13.98
C GLY A 675 -4.34 -37.37 14.77
N THR A 676 -3.10 -37.31 14.30
CA THR A 676 -1.95 -37.27 15.18
C THR A 676 -1.53 -35.83 15.32
N THR A 677 -1.75 -35.24 16.48
CA THR A 677 -1.24 -33.88 16.82
C THR A 677 0.28 -33.95 16.87
N ARG A 678 0.89 -33.70 15.69
CA ARG A 678 2.33 -33.49 15.59
C ARG A 678 2.64 -32.19 16.34
N PRO A 679 3.62 -32.17 17.27
CA PRO A 679 3.97 -30.91 17.94
C PRO A 679 4.24 -29.82 16.89
N PRO A 680 3.90 -28.57 17.18
CA PRO A 680 4.11 -27.48 16.24
C PRO A 680 5.58 -27.45 15.83
N ARG A 681 5.85 -27.56 14.53
CA ARG A 681 7.20 -27.56 13.96
C ARG A 681 7.83 -26.22 14.28
N GLU A 682 9.01 -26.20 14.88
CA GLU A 682 9.75 -24.97 15.16
C GLU A 682 9.84 -24.08 13.89
N MET A 683 9.49 -22.82 14.03
CA MET A 683 9.54 -21.85 12.96
C MET A 683 10.97 -21.36 12.71
N CYS A 684 11.69 -21.05 13.79
CA CYS A 684 13.07 -20.55 13.77
C CYS A 684 14.04 -21.62 14.21
N ARG A 685 15.16 -21.77 13.48
CA ARG A 685 16.25 -22.70 13.76
C ARG A 685 17.59 -22.02 13.65
N VAL A 686 18.53 -22.39 14.49
CA VAL A 686 19.87 -21.81 14.49
C VAL A 686 20.83 -22.72 13.70
N LEU A 687 21.62 -22.10 12.83
CA LEU A 687 22.74 -22.75 12.15
C LEU A 687 24.00 -22.66 13.03
N GLY A 688 24.77 -23.74 13.12
CA GLY A 688 25.98 -23.80 13.94
C GLY A 688 27.16 -23.09 13.28
N ALA A 689 27.66 -23.62 12.21
CA ALA A 689 28.79 -23.09 11.48
C ALA A 689 28.51 -22.92 9.98
N LEU A 690 29.26 -22.04 9.31
CA LEU A 690 29.17 -21.86 7.86
C LEU A 690 29.70 -23.05 7.07
N SER A 691 30.55 -23.87 7.70
CA SER A 691 31.05 -25.12 7.13
C SER A 691 30.02 -26.24 7.14
N ASP A 692 28.94 -26.10 7.91
CA ASP A 692 27.93 -27.15 8.04
C ASP A 692 27.12 -27.27 6.76
N PRO A 693 26.73 -28.48 6.33
CA PRO A 693 25.83 -28.66 5.20
C PRO A 693 24.46 -28.07 5.52
N TRP A 694 23.76 -27.60 4.49
CA TRP A 694 22.37 -27.13 4.67
C TRP A 694 21.49 -28.25 5.26
N PRO A 695 20.64 -27.93 6.27
CA PRO A 695 19.87 -28.94 6.99
C PRO A 695 18.98 -29.77 6.06
N CYS A 696 19.09 -31.09 6.17
CA CYS A 696 18.31 -32.03 5.37
C CYS A 696 16.79 -31.86 5.58
N GLY A 697 16.02 -31.98 4.50
CA GLY A 697 14.56 -31.87 4.52
C GLY A 697 14.04 -30.42 4.38
N PHE A 698 14.91 -29.43 4.21
CA PHE A 698 14.57 -28.05 3.90
C PHE A 698 15.16 -27.63 2.56
N GLN A 699 14.39 -26.83 1.83
CA GLN A 699 14.90 -26.21 0.59
C GLN A 699 16.02 -25.23 0.92
N LEU A 700 16.92 -25.02 -0.02
CA LEU A 700 17.92 -23.96 0.07
C LEU A 700 17.24 -22.59 0.24
N PRO A 701 17.89 -21.62 0.92
CA PRO A 701 17.26 -20.35 1.19
C PRO A 701 16.98 -19.59 -0.12
N THR A 702 15.75 -19.14 -0.25
CA THR A 702 15.32 -18.28 -1.36
C THR A 702 15.19 -16.82 -0.93
N MET A 703 15.25 -16.55 0.38
CA MET A 703 15.27 -15.21 0.96
C MET A 703 16.40 -15.16 1.99
N VAL A 704 17.35 -14.28 1.77
CA VAL A 704 18.50 -14.08 2.67
C VAL A 704 18.52 -12.62 3.12
N ILE A 705 18.51 -12.40 4.44
CA ILE A 705 18.55 -11.06 5.04
C ILE A 705 19.76 -10.96 5.93
N SER A 706 20.72 -10.12 5.55
CA SER A 706 21.94 -9.88 6.32
C SER A 706 21.75 -8.65 7.21
N CYS A 707 21.84 -8.87 8.52
CA CYS A 707 21.65 -7.86 9.57
C CYS A 707 22.91 -7.64 10.42
N VAL A 708 24.08 -8.00 9.89
CA VAL A 708 25.34 -7.82 10.62
C VAL A 708 25.95 -6.45 10.33
N PRO A 709 26.53 -5.77 11.33
CA PRO A 709 27.14 -4.46 11.11
C PRO A 709 28.38 -4.57 10.21
N ALA A 710 28.52 -3.62 9.27
CA ALA A 710 29.71 -3.53 8.42
C ALA A 710 30.80 -2.61 9.02
N THR A 711 30.51 -2.01 10.19
CA THR A 711 31.45 -1.23 10.99
C THR A 711 31.84 -1.94 12.27
N SER A 712 32.92 -1.44 12.88
CA SER A 712 33.23 -1.79 14.26
C SER A 712 32.10 -1.35 15.20
N VAL A 713 31.54 -2.27 15.96
CA VAL A 713 30.54 -2.02 17.00
C VAL A 713 31.04 -2.60 18.30
N ASP A 714 31.06 -1.81 19.38
CA ASP A 714 31.53 -2.19 20.70
C ASP A 714 32.96 -2.77 20.70
N GLY A 715 33.85 -2.17 19.88
CA GLY A 715 35.25 -2.60 19.77
C GLY A 715 35.49 -3.86 18.91
N ASN A 716 34.41 -4.48 18.39
CA ASN A 716 34.54 -5.61 17.47
C ASN A 716 34.75 -5.16 16.04
N PRO A 717 35.62 -5.81 15.25
CA PRO A 717 35.85 -5.44 13.85
C PRO A 717 34.61 -5.66 12.99
N PRO A 718 34.54 -5.00 11.83
CA PRO A 718 33.48 -5.24 10.84
C PRO A 718 33.35 -6.73 10.52
N ALA A 719 32.12 -7.19 10.34
CA ALA A 719 31.90 -8.57 9.94
C ALA A 719 32.21 -8.71 8.43
N ASP A 720 33.34 -9.33 8.11
CA ASP A 720 33.64 -9.78 6.75
C ASP A 720 32.93 -11.13 6.53
N PHE A 721 31.73 -11.08 5.94
CA PHE A 721 30.87 -12.22 5.81
C PHE A 721 30.60 -12.56 4.34
N VAL A 722 30.83 -13.81 3.98
CA VAL A 722 30.44 -14.42 2.72
C VAL A 722 29.69 -15.72 3.00
N MET A 723 28.75 -16.05 2.16
CA MET A 723 27.96 -17.30 2.31
C MET A 723 28.64 -18.47 1.61
N PRO A 724 28.46 -19.69 2.14
CA PRO A 724 28.82 -20.90 1.40
C PRO A 724 28.11 -20.94 0.04
N LEU A 725 28.84 -21.16 -1.04
CA LEU A 725 28.29 -21.22 -2.40
C LEU A 725 27.21 -22.28 -2.55
N ASP A 726 27.31 -23.38 -1.81
CA ASP A 726 26.32 -24.46 -1.85
C ASP A 726 24.96 -24.04 -1.31
N TRP A 727 24.89 -23.05 -0.40
CA TRP A 727 23.63 -22.49 0.08
C TRP A 727 22.96 -21.59 -0.97
N LEU A 728 23.71 -21.09 -1.95
CA LEU A 728 23.27 -20.17 -3.00
C LEU A 728 22.80 -20.89 -4.29
N ARG A 729 22.95 -22.21 -4.34
CA ARG A 729 22.58 -23.04 -5.51
C ARG A 729 21.07 -23.40 -5.55
N SER A 730 20.21 -22.53 -5.03
CA SER A 730 18.77 -22.76 -5.16
C SER A 730 18.37 -22.82 -6.65
N PRO A 731 17.68 -23.87 -7.10
CA PRO A 731 17.32 -24.02 -8.50
C PRO A 731 16.28 -22.99 -8.98
N THR A 732 15.61 -22.35 -8.02
CA THR A 732 14.65 -21.27 -8.29
C THR A 732 15.25 -19.89 -8.10
N GLY A 733 16.51 -19.80 -7.68
CA GLY A 733 17.15 -18.57 -7.24
C GLY A 733 16.66 -18.12 -5.85
N GLY A 734 16.84 -16.87 -5.51
CA GLY A 734 16.43 -16.36 -4.20
C GLY A 734 16.58 -14.84 -4.04
N VAL A 735 16.28 -14.40 -2.83
CA VAL A 735 16.37 -13.00 -2.39
C VAL A 735 17.42 -12.87 -1.30
N VAL A 736 18.41 -12.01 -1.47
CA VAL A 736 19.35 -11.62 -0.41
C VAL A 736 19.10 -10.17 0.00
N VAL A 737 18.90 -9.97 1.30
CA VAL A 737 18.80 -8.64 1.93
C VAL A 737 19.99 -8.44 2.82
N GLU A 738 20.82 -7.44 2.60
CA GLU A 738 21.92 -7.12 3.50
C GLU A 738 21.71 -5.80 4.24
N VAL A 739 21.83 -5.86 5.57
CA VAL A 739 21.66 -4.73 6.50
C VAL A 739 23.00 -4.47 7.18
N ARG A 740 23.74 -3.46 6.76
CA ARG A 740 25.03 -3.13 7.39
C ARG A 740 25.25 -1.63 7.55
N PHE A 741 25.92 -1.23 8.65
CA PHE A 741 26.45 0.12 8.88
C PHE A 741 27.96 0.08 8.84
N SER A 742 28.68 0.99 8.13
CA SER A 742 30.13 0.89 7.92
C SER A 742 30.91 2.21 7.94
N PHE A 743 32.18 2.12 8.37
CA PHE A 743 33.24 3.12 8.15
C PHE A 743 34.36 2.55 7.27
N PRO A 744 35.11 3.36 6.50
CA PRO A 744 36.17 2.86 5.64
C PRO A 744 37.46 2.60 6.42
N SER A 745 38.06 1.42 6.22
CA SER A 745 39.45 1.13 6.50
C SER A 745 40.20 0.93 5.16
N PRO A 746 41.41 1.44 4.99
CA PRO A 746 42.12 1.34 3.73
C PRO A 746 42.79 -0.02 3.56
N SER A 747 42.83 -0.46 2.30
CA SER A 747 43.63 -1.55 1.74
C SER A 747 43.14 -2.99 1.89
N PHE A 748 42.63 -3.53 0.78
CA PHE A 748 42.74 -4.96 0.46
C PHE A 748 42.99 -5.16 -1.04
N SER A 749 44.06 -5.88 -1.33
CA SER A 749 44.43 -6.38 -2.66
C SER A 749 43.67 -7.67 -2.94
N PHE A 750 43.01 -7.76 -4.09
CA PHE A 750 42.32 -8.98 -4.52
C PHE A 750 43.32 -9.96 -5.12
N VAL A 751 43.31 -11.19 -4.65
CA VAL A 751 43.99 -12.33 -5.30
C VAL A 751 42.91 -13.12 -6.06
N PHE A 752 43.00 -13.10 -7.37
CA PHE A 752 42.20 -13.95 -8.24
C PHE A 752 42.81 -15.33 -8.33
N TYR A 753 42.06 -16.38 -8.06
CA TYR A 753 42.38 -17.74 -8.46
C TYR A 753 41.71 -18.07 -9.79
N PRO A 754 42.46 -18.54 -10.81
CA PRO A 754 41.89 -18.95 -12.08
C PRO A 754 41.25 -20.33 -11.96
N TRP A 755 40.07 -20.48 -12.53
CA TRP A 755 39.33 -21.74 -12.60
C TRP A 755 39.67 -22.52 -13.85
N SER A 756 39.88 -23.83 -13.70
CA SER A 756 40.16 -24.73 -14.80
C SER A 756 38.90 -25.20 -15.47
N GLU A 757 38.89 -25.18 -16.79
CA GLU A 757 37.86 -25.67 -17.69
C GLU A 757 37.75 -27.18 -17.61
N ASN A 758 36.54 -27.71 -17.46
CA ASN A 758 36.10 -28.91 -18.15
C ASN A 758 34.61 -28.92 -18.30
N GLY A 759 34.17 -28.72 -19.55
CA GLY A 759 32.79 -28.54 -19.92
C GLY A 759 31.96 -29.83 -19.96
N LYS A 760 30.66 -29.68 -19.80
CA LYS A 760 29.60 -30.37 -20.57
C LYS A 760 28.33 -29.52 -20.54
N HIS A 761 27.93 -29.09 -21.71
CA HIS A 761 26.65 -28.44 -21.99
C HIS A 761 25.47 -29.37 -21.73
N HIS A 762 24.51 -28.91 -20.90
CA HIS A 762 23.12 -29.33 -21.04
C HIS A 762 22.26 -28.07 -21.14
N THR A 763 21.80 -27.82 -22.35
CA THR A 763 20.78 -26.83 -22.69
C THR A 763 19.45 -27.24 -22.10
N TRP A 764 19.00 -26.46 -21.09
CA TRP A 764 17.60 -26.40 -20.68
C TRP A 764 17.09 -24.99 -20.88
N MET A 765 16.16 -24.86 -21.80
CA MET A 765 15.41 -23.66 -22.08
C MET A 765 14.42 -23.43 -20.92
N GLY A 766 14.88 -22.77 -19.84
CA GLY A 766 14.09 -22.38 -18.68
C GLY A 766 13.70 -20.91 -18.76
N LYS A 767 12.41 -20.65 -18.82
CA LYS A 767 11.83 -19.31 -18.77
C LYS A 767 12.35 -18.51 -17.57
N LEU A 768 12.83 -17.31 -17.83
CA LEU A 768 13.31 -16.31 -16.87
C LEU A 768 12.33 -16.11 -15.69
N ILE A 769 12.77 -16.52 -14.53
CA ILE A 769 12.16 -16.21 -13.23
C ILE A 769 13.18 -15.33 -12.51
N ARG A 770 12.77 -14.11 -12.12
CA ARG A 770 13.65 -13.13 -11.43
C ARG A 770 13.42 -13.21 -9.92
N ASP A 771 14.50 -13.35 -9.17
CA ASP A 771 14.52 -13.40 -7.70
C ASP A 771 15.37 -12.24 -7.13
N VAL A 772 15.14 -11.86 -5.88
CA VAL A 772 15.52 -10.57 -5.32
C VAL A 772 16.51 -10.67 -4.17
N CYS A 773 17.48 -9.74 -4.11
CA CYS A 773 18.38 -9.53 -2.98
C CYS A 773 18.21 -8.09 -2.44
N VAL A 774 18.00 -7.92 -1.14
CA VAL A 774 17.85 -6.64 -0.45
C VAL A 774 19.02 -6.38 0.48
N GLN A 775 19.67 -5.23 0.34
CA GLN A 775 20.78 -4.78 1.18
C GLN A 775 20.36 -3.54 2.00
N LEU A 776 20.74 -3.50 3.26
CA LEU A 776 20.50 -2.38 4.17
C LEU A 776 21.78 -1.60 4.53
N ALA A 777 22.94 -2.00 4.00
CA ALA A 777 24.15 -1.22 4.10
C ALA A 777 24.24 -0.20 2.97
N TYR A 778 24.54 1.01 3.30
CA TYR A 778 24.79 2.06 2.31
C TYR A 778 26.23 2.61 2.37
N GLU A 779 27.08 2.07 3.26
CA GLU A 779 28.51 2.40 3.31
C GLU A 779 29.35 1.27 3.91
N PRO A 780 30.17 0.55 3.12
CA PRO A 780 30.17 0.58 1.66
C PRO A 780 28.92 -0.02 1.05
N LEU A 781 28.44 0.52 -0.06
CA LEU A 781 27.24 -0.02 -0.76
C LEU A 781 27.49 -1.43 -1.31
N VAL A 782 28.76 -1.78 -1.54
CA VAL A 782 29.17 -3.11 -2.01
C VAL A 782 29.96 -3.78 -0.90
N THR A 783 29.30 -4.58 -0.11
CA THR A 783 29.93 -5.44 0.90
C THR A 783 30.45 -6.73 0.27
N PRO A 784 31.28 -7.53 0.97
CA PRO A 784 31.72 -8.83 0.46
C PRO A 784 30.55 -9.74 0.07
N LEU A 785 29.48 -9.78 0.83
CA LEU A 785 28.29 -10.56 0.51
C LEU A 785 27.59 -10.04 -0.75
N VAL A 786 27.44 -8.73 -0.92
CA VAL A 786 26.85 -8.15 -2.14
C VAL A 786 27.71 -8.40 -3.36
N ALA A 787 29.02 -8.25 -3.22
CA ALA A 787 29.97 -8.59 -4.30
C ALA A 787 29.84 -10.06 -4.70
N GLN A 788 29.79 -10.96 -3.72
CA GLN A 788 29.54 -12.39 -3.93
C GLN A 788 28.22 -12.63 -4.64
N MET A 789 27.12 -12.03 -4.17
CA MET A 789 25.80 -12.22 -4.74
C MET A 789 25.67 -11.70 -6.16
N ARG A 790 26.33 -10.56 -6.47
CA ARG A 790 26.44 -10.05 -7.84
C ARG A 790 27.20 -11.02 -8.74
N ALA A 791 28.32 -11.56 -8.25
CA ALA A 791 29.09 -12.55 -8.99
C ALA A 791 28.28 -13.86 -9.19
N VAL A 792 27.56 -14.33 -8.19
CA VAL A 792 26.65 -15.51 -8.30
C VAL A 792 25.55 -15.25 -9.32
N ARG A 793 24.93 -14.06 -9.27
CA ARG A 793 23.89 -13.66 -10.22
C ARG A 793 24.43 -13.62 -11.65
N ASP A 794 25.59 -13.02 -11.85
CA ASP A 794 26.13 -12.78 -13.17
C ASP A 794 26.73 -14.06 -13.80
N ASN A 795 27.24 -15.00 -13.00
CA ASN A 795 27.98 -16.17 -13.47
C ASN A 795 27.26 -17.53 -13.26
N MET A 796 26.38 -17.64 -12.25
CA MET A 796 25.81 -18.93 -11.87
C MET A 796 24.28 -18.99 -11.94
N CYS A 797 23.62 -17.97 -11.40
CA CYS A 797 22.16 -17.96 -11.25
C CYS A 797 21.61 -16.56 -11.45
N PRO A 798 21.20 -16.19 -12.69
CA PRO A 798 20.68 -14.86 -13.00
C PRO A 798 19.35 -14.52 -12.35
N SER A 799 18.75 -15.47 -11.64
CA SER A 799 17.48 -15.28 -10.94
C SER A 799 17.64 -14.60 -9.57
N TRP A 800 18.84 -14.35 -9.07
CA TRP A 800 19.02 -13.63 -7.81
C TRP A 800 18.82 -12.12 -7.99
N VAL A 801 18.02 -11.52 -7.14
CA VAL A 801 17.86 -10.07 -7.05
C VAL A 801 18.52 -9.58 -5.77
N VAL A 802 19.35 -8.56 -5.92
CA VAL A 802 20.10 -7.89 -4.84
C VAL A 802 19.45 -6.55 -4.59
N VAL A 803 18.89 -6.35 -3.39
CA VAL A 803 18.36 -5.06 -2.92
C VAL A 803 19.38 -4.43 -1.99
N ASP A 804 19.73 -3.19 -2.25
CA ASP A 804 20.73 -2.46 -1.47
C ASP A 804 20.13 -1.73 -0.25
N GLY A 805 21.02 -1.30 0.64
CA GLY A 805 20.63 -0.64 1.88
C GLY A 805 19.96 0.71 1.71
N LEU A 806 20.19 1.40 0.60
CA LEU A 806 19.56 2.70 0.33
C LEU A 806 18.05 2.55 0.12
N GLU A 807 17.62 1.48 -0.56
CA GLU A 807 16.19 1.23 -0.74
C GLU A 807 15.49 0.99 0.59
N VAL A 808 16.09 0.22 1.48
CA VAL A 808 15.49 -0.09 2.78
C VAL A 808 15.50 1.12 3.71
N VAL A 809 16.59 1.89 3.76
CA VAL A 809 16.68 3.11 4.56
C VAL A 809 15.67 4.16 4.10
N ALA A 810 15.47 4.30 2.79
CA ALA A 810 14.45 5.19 2.25
C ALA A 810 13.04 4.77 2.69
N GLU A 811 12.70 3.47 2.62
CA GLU A 811 11.40 2.98 3.10
C GLU A 811 11.23 3.18 4.62
N MET A 812 12.29 2.97 5.41
CA MET A 812 12.26 3.23 6.86
C MET A 812 11.99 4.70 7.18
N ALA A 813 12.62 5.62 6.45
CA ALA A 813 12.42 7.06 6.63
C ALA A 813 11.00 7.49 6.22
N ILE A 814 10.47 6.94 5.12
CA ILE A 814 9.10 7.18 4.65
C ILE A 814 8.09 6.78 5.74
N GLU A 815 8.18 5.58 6.28
CA GLU A 815 7.27 5.11 7.31
C GLU A 815 7.43 5.87 8.63
N ALA A 816 8.67 6.20 9.00
CA ALA A 816 8.92 7.02 10.17
C ALA A 816 8.32 8.43 10.03
N PHE A 817 8.42 9.05 8.83
CA PHE A 817 7.77 10.33 8.54
C PHE A 817 6.25 10.24 8.73
N GLU A 818 5.62 9.24 8.12
CA GLU A 818 4.17 9.04 8.21
C GLU A 818 3.73 8.79 9.67
N LEU A 819 4.50 8.04 10.43
CA LEU A 819 4.23 7.73 11.82
C LEU A 819 4.41 8.95 12.73
N MET A 820 5.46 9.75 12.51
CA MET A 820 5.80 10.94 13.29
C MET A 820 4.86 12.12 13.04
N THR A 821 4.56 12.39 11.77
CA THR A 821 3.77 13.56 11.36
C THR A 821 2.27 13.27 11.22
N GLY A 822 1.90 12.01 11.02
CA GLY A 822 0.52 11.63 10.65
C GLY A 822 0.13 12.04 9.25
N ARG A 823 1.10 12.30 8.36
CA ARG A 823 0.90 12.74 6.99
C ARG A 823 1.47 11.74 5.99
N VAL A 824 0.88 11.70 4.81
CA VAL A 824 1.39 10.90 3.70
C VAL A 824 2.76 11.42 3.28
N ALA A 825 3.75 10.55 3.19
CA ALA A 825 5.11 10.92 2.82
C ALA A 825 5.25 11.13 1.30
N PRO A 826 6.03 12.13 0.85
CA PRO A 826 6.43 12.28 -0.55
C PRO A 826 7.51 11.25 -0.89
N LYS A 827 7.08 10.02 -1.18
CA LYS A 827 7.94 8.82 -1.27
C LYS A 827 9.00 8.94 -2.36
N ARG A 828 8.62 9.50 -3.52
CA ARG A 828 9.55 9.70 -4.64
C ARG A 828 10.64 10.67 -4.26
N LEU A 829 10.27 11.84 -3.72
CA LEU A 829 11.21 12.87 -3.28
C LEU A 829 12.18 12.32 -2.23
N MET A 830 11.68 11.64 -1.21
CA MET A 830 12.52 11.08 -0.15
C MET A 830 13.51 10.05 -0.68
N LYS A 831 13.12 9.20 -1.63
CA LYS A 831 14.01 8.23 -2.29
C LYS A 831 15.07 8.89 -3.16
N GLU A 832 14.70 9.94 -3.88
CA GLU A 832 15.63 10.70 -4.71
C GLU A 832 16.67 11.43 -3.86
N VAL A 833 16.22 12.13 -2.81
CA VAL A 833 17.10 12.80 -1.84
C VAL A 833 18.01 11.80 -1.14
N CYS A 834 17.50 10.64 -0.74
CA CYS A 834 18.32 9.57 -0.16
C CYS A 834 19.50 9.20 -1.07
N ARG A 835 19.24 8.96 -2.35
CA ARG A 835 20.27 8.59 -3.33
C ARG A 835 21.25 9.73 -3.58
N LYS A 836 20.74 10.94 -3.81
CA LYS A 836 21.58 12.13 -4.08
C LYS A 836 22.49 12.45 -2.89
N THR A 837 21.95 12.49 -1.68
CA THR A 837 22.75 12.75 -0.47
C THR A 837 23.83 11.69 -0.25
N TRP A 838 23.51 10.43 -0.51
CA TRP A 838 24.49 9.35 -0.43
C TRP A 838 25.62 9.52 -1.46
N GLU A 839 25.29 9.86 -2.71
CA GLU A 839 26.29 10.13 -3.76
C GLU A 839 27.22 11.29 -3.39
N GLU A 840 26.66 12.39 -2.87
CA GLU A 840 27.41 13.55 -2.40
C GLU A 840 28.35 13.23 -1.24
N GLN A 841 27.87 12.50 -0.23
CA GLN A 841 28.69 12.06 0.91
C GLN A 841 29.86 11.20 0.44
N ARG A 842 29.63 10.30 -0.52
CA ARG A 842 30.66 9.43 -1.10
C ARG A 842 31.75 10.23 -1.83
N VAL A 843 31.37 11.20 -2.64
CA VAL A 843 32.32 12.09 -3.35
C VAL A 843 33.17 12.86 -2.34
N GLN A 844 32.57 13.47 -1.34
CA GLN A 844 33.27 14.19 -0.27
C GLN A 844 34.25 13.29 0.48
N GLN A 845 33.88 12.06 0.76
CA GLN A 845 34.72 11.12 1.45
C GLN A 845 35.93 10.68 0.61
N GLN A 846 35.74 10.43 -0.69
CA GLN A 846 36.82 10.15 -1.62
C GLN A 846 37.81 11.31 -1.71
N GLN A 847 37.30 12.54 -1.77
CA GLN A 847 38.15 13.74 -1.78
C GLN A 847 38.98 13.88 -0.50
N ARG A 848 38.37 13.66 0.68
CA ARG A 848 39.07 13.68 1.97
C ARG A 848 40.18 12.60 2.03
N GLN A 849 39.90 11.42 1.54
CA GLN A 849 40.90 10.32 1.48
C GLN A 849 42.08 10.68 0.56
N GLN A 850 41.82 11.25 -0.62
CA GLN A 850 42.85 11.70 -1.53
C GLN A 850 43.72 12.81 -0.91
N GLN A 851 43.11 13.79 -0.23
CA GLN A 851 43.83 14.85 0.46
C GLN A 851 44.66 14.30 1.63
N GLN A 852 44.22 13.29 2.35
CA GLN A 852 44.99 12.63 3.41
C GLN A 852 46.18 11.84 2.84
N LEU A 853 46.00 11.19 1.68
CA LEU A 853 47.07 10.49 0.99
C LEU A 853 48.14 11.46 0.44
N LEU A 854 47.73 12.64 -0.03
CA LEU A 854 48.62 13.70 -0.50
C LEU A 854 49.40 14.40 0.63
N ARG A 855 48.86 14.33 1.87
CA ARG A 855 49.52 14.90 3.07
C ARG A 855 50.45 13.91 3.78
N ARG A 856 50.38 12.63 3.46
CA ARG A 856 51.35 11.58 3.85
C ARG A 856 52.44 11.43 2.80
#